data_b5d6930acf711e6c54f483bc58993eb5
#
_entry.id   b5d6930acf711e6c54f483bc58993eb5
#
_cell.length_a   1.000
_cell.length_b   1.000
_cell.length_c   1.000
_cell.angle_alpha   90.00
_cell.angle_beta   90.00
_cell.angle_gamma   90.00
#
_symmetry.space_group_name_H-M   'P 1'
#
loop_
_entity.id
_entity.type
_entity.pdbx_description
1 polymer ?
#
loop_
_entity_poly.entity_id
_entity_poly.type
_entity_poly.pdbx_seq_one_letter_code
_entity_poly.pdbx_strand_id
1 'polypeptide(L)'
;MSEATRAENVTPKPYDLEAHYQELEQKITAAGIPADLGRVRAAFECADRAHSGQKRRDGSPYVSHCIAAAIITAEMGLDEDSIIAALLHDTIEDTSLTHEDIARSFGTSVADIVEGVTKLTRVQYTSVEEQQMENMRKMLMAMAKDIRVILIKMADRLHNMRTMAYQSEEKQRIKSLETMEIYAPIAHRLGMQKIKWELEDLSLLYLDPAGYKAITDALDERMPTLEKFMGEMRTQIRERLEADGVHATISSRIKHIYSIYRKMYAQKLDINGIFDLCAFRVIVDTIPDCYNVLGIIHDMYKPLPGRFKDYISTPKPNMYQSVHTTVIGSEGIPFEVQIRTWEMHMTAEYGVAAHWKYKTGSGEGTKPGDEEKFAWIRRLLETQQESDAQDFFHNLKVDMFADEVFVFSPKGDVINLPAGATPIDFAYSIHSAIGNSMVGATVNGRIVNFDYVLQNGDIVDIRTSKNAPGPSRDWLNLAKSGAARTKIKQWFKKERREENIVHGKEQFERELRANGIAPADIMGDEILPLILKRLAFTSLDDLYAAIGYGGVTATRTVNRIRDEILRNQKANQKNAIDRINEAAERRNKRARHAVHGILVEGLDNCLIKFSRCCTPVPGDSIIGFITRGAGVSIHRTDCENYLASRDNPETAGRWIRVSWAEHTTDSYSTTLMLLSAQRSGLVMDVATALNTLNAKVRTLTARDVDSGRSTITITAEVHDLAELRTIISRLSAVRGVIRISRSGASDPAKAAAHTAELQAEQEKKAKQEGKA
;
A
#
# COMPACT_ATOMS: atom_id res chain seq x y z
N MET A 1 -9.22 -13.79 23.07
CA MET A 1 -8.43 -14.89 22.47
C MET A 1 -9.12 -15.30 21.18
N SER A 2 -8.58 -14.91 20.04
CA SER A 2 -9.07 -15.36 18.74
C SER A 2 -8.38 -16.66 18.37
N GLU A 3 -9.15 -17.60 17.79
CA GLU A 3 -8.77 -18.97 17.43
C GLU A 3 -7.65 -19.11 16.36
N ALA A 4 -6.72 -18.18 16.28
CA ALA A 4 -5.68 -18.17 15.25
C ALA A 4 -4.41 -18.97 15.60
N THR A 5 -4.39 -19.73 16.69
CA THR A 5 -3.18 -20.45 17.11
C THR A 5 -3.48 -21.93 17.39
N ARG A 6 -3.81 -22.70 16.34
CA ARG A 6 -3.58 -24.17 16.31
C ARG A 6 -3.82 -24.71 14.90
N ALA A 7 -2.78 -24.70 14.07
CA ALA A 7 -2.72 -25.58 12.91
C ALA A 7 -2.27 -26.97 13.36
N GLU A 8 -3.12 -27.69 14.09
CA GLU A 8 -3.04 -29.13 14.22
C GLU A 8 -3.99 -29.76 13.19
N ASN A 9 -3.54 -30.83 12.52
CA ASN A 9 -4.23 -31.64 11.53
C ASN A 9 -5.70 -31.94 11.88
N VAL A 10 -6.58 -31.00 11.59
CA VAL A 10 -8.02 -31.21 11.59
C VAL A 10 -8.40 -31.39 10.12
N THR A 11 -8.88 -32.57 9.76
CA THR A 11 -9.60 -32.78 8.52
C THR A 11 -10.64 -31.67 8.41
N PRO A 12 -10.65 -30.86 7.33
CA PRO A 12 -11.57 -29.75 7.21
C PRO A 12 -13.00 -30.29 7.24
N LYS A 13 -13.78 -29.88 8.25
CA LYS A 13 -15.23 -30.09 8.22
C LYS A 13 -15.74 -29.45 6.92
N PRO A 14 -16.69 -30.10 6.22
CA PRO A 14 -17.30 -29.49 5.05
C PRO A 14 -17.82 -28.12 5.44
N TYR A 15 -17.43 -27.10 4.68
CA TYR A 15 -17.83 -25.71 4.93
C TYR A 15 -19.36 -25.60 4.74
N ASP A 16 -20.08 -25.25 5.78
CA ASP A 16 -21.54 -25.16 5.76
C ASP A 16 -21.94 -23.74 5.32
N LEU A 17 -22.18 -23.59 4.02
CA LEU A 17 -22.61 -22.33 3.41
C LEU A 17 -23.97 -21.86 3.94
N GLU A 18 -24.86 -22.78 4.23
CA GLU A 18 -26.21 -22.44 4.71
C GLU A 18 -26.16 -21.88 6.14
N ALA A 19 -25.33 -22.46 7.01
CA ALA A 19 -25.12 -21.93 8.37
C ALA A 19 -24.57 -20.51 8.35
N HIS A 20 -23.64 -20.19 7.43
CA HIS A 20 -23.09 -18.83 7.29
C HIS A 20 -24.11 -17.86 6.67
N TYR A 21 -24.96 -18.32 5.77
CA TYR A 21 -26.04 -17.49 5.27
C TYR A 21 -27.07 -17.18 6.37
N GLN A 22 -27.40 -18.17 7.21
CA GLN A 22 -28.26 -17.93 8.38
C GLN A 22 -27.64 -16.94 9.38
N GLU A 23 -26.33 -16.96 9.56
CA GLU A 23 -25.62 -15.95 10.33
C GLU A 23 -25.82 -14.55 9.73
N LEU A 24 -25.73 -14.38 8.41
CA LEU A 24 -26.03 -13.13 7.74
C LEU A 24 -27.46 -12.64 8.02
N GLU A 25 -28.47 -13.50 7.91
CA GLU A 25 -29.87 -13.17 8.20
C GLU A 25 -30.06 -12.73 9.68
N GLN A 26 -29.41 -13.44 10.60
CA GLN A 26 -29.44 -13.08 12.02
C GLN A 26 -28.81 -11.70 12.26
N LYS A 27 -27.68 -11.38 11.59
CA LYS A 27 -27.04 -10.05 11.70
C LYS A 27 -27.90 -8.94 11.12
N ILE A 28 -28.54 -9.15 9.96
CA ILE A 28 -29.49 -8.19 9.37
C ILE A 28 -30.62 -7.90 10.34
N THR A 29 -31.22 -8.95 10.90
CA THR A 29 -32.35 -8.84 11.83
C THR A 29 -31.93 -8.16 13.14
N ALA A 30 -30.79 -8.55 13.73
CA ALA A 30 -30.27 -7.97 14.96
C ALA A 30 -29.87 -6.49 14.78
N ALA A 31 -29.39 -6.11 13.60
CA ALA A 31 -29.09 -4.73 13.27
C ALA A 31 -30.36 -3.88 13.02
N GLY A 32 -31.53 -4.50 12.87
CA GLY A 32 -32.80 -3.82 12.56
C GLY A 32 -32.78 -3.17 11.17
N ILE A 33 -32.08 -3.78 10.21
CA ILE A 33 -31.99 -3.27 8.83
C ILE A 33 -33.30 -3.63 8.12
N PRO A 34 -34.02 -2.67 7.51
CA PRO A 34 -35.19 -2.95 6.69
C PRO A 34 -34.77 -3.56 5.36
N ALA A 35 -34.65 -4.89 5.29
CA ALA A 35 -34.22 -5.62 4.13
C ALA A 35 -35.20 -6.70 3.74
N ASP A 36 -35.43 -6.87 2.43
CA ASP A 36 -36.15 -8.03 1.88
C ASP A 36 -35.18 -9.23 1.86
N LEU A 37 -35.34 -10.10 2.85
CA LEU A 37 -34.53 -11.33 2.96
C LEU A 37 -34.64 -12.22 1.71
N GLY A 38 -35.75 -12.16 0.95
CA GLY A 38 -35.89 -12.87 -0.31
C GLY A 38 -34.96 -12.35 -1.40
N ARG A 39 -34.78 -11.02 -1.50
CA ARG A 39 -33.80 -10.41 -2.42
C ARG A 39 -32.35 -10.73 -2.01
N VAL A 40 -32.05 -10.67 -0.71
CA VAL A 40 -30.74 -11.03 -0.17
C VAL A 40 -30.41 -12.50 -0.47
N ARG A 41 -31.40 -13.41 -0.30
CA ARG A 41 -31.27 -14.82 -0.64
C ARG A 41 -31.01 -15.04 -2.13
N ALA A 42 -31.75 -14.36 -2.99
CA ALA A 42 -31.55 -14.42 -4.42
C ALA A 42 -30.13 -13.95 -4.84
N ALA A 43 -29.59 -12.92 -4.17
CA ALA A 43 -28.24 -12.44 -4.41
C ALA A 43 -27.18 -13.47 -3.97
N PHE A 44 -27.37 -14.10 -2.81
CA PHE A 44 -26.50 -15.19 -2.37
C PHE A 44 -26.49 -16.36 -3.36
N GLU A 45 -27.67 -16.83 -3.80
CA GLU A 45 -27.78 -17.91 -4.78
C GLU A 45 -27.18 -17.54 -6.16
N CYS A 46 -27.27 -16.26 -6.53
CA CYS A 46 -26.62 -15.73 -7.72
C CYS A 46 -25.10 -15.78 -7.60
N ALA A 47 -24.55 -15.33 -6.47
CA ALA A 47 -23.12 -15.38 -6.19
C ALA A 47 -22.58 -16.82 -6.14
N ASP A 48 -23.30 -17.73 -5.48
CA ASP A 48 -22.92 -19.14 -5.38
C ASP A 48 -22.87 -19.84 -6.75
N ARG A 49 -23.89 -19.59 -7.60
CA ARG A 49 -23.89 -20.09 -8.98
C ARG A 49 -22.77 -19.50 -9.82
N ALA A 50 -22.52 -18.19 -9.68
CA ALA A 50 -21.49 -17.50 -10.46
C ALA A 50 -20.08 -17.99 -10.10
N HIS A 51 -19.80 -18.24 -8.82
CA HIS A 51 -18.52 -18.75 -8.32
C HIS A 51 -18.46 -20.28 -8.24
N SER A 52 -19.41 -20.99 -8.86
CA SER A 52 -19.47 -22.46 -8.82
C SER A 52 -18.14 -23.08 -9.25
N GLY A 53 -17.61 -24.01 -8.42
CA GLY A 53 -16.32 -24.68 -8.67
C GLY A 53 -15.09 -23.87 -8.29
N GLN A 54 -15.20 -22.61 -7.97
CA GLN A 54 -14.09 -21.80 -7.47
C GLN A 54 -13.86 -22.06 -5.97
N LYS A 55 -12.58 -22.19 -5.59
CA LYS A 55 -12.19 -22.42 -4.20
C LYS A 55 -11.15 -21.40 -3.75
N ARG A 56 -11.23 -21.02 -2.49
CA ARG A 56 -10.18 -20.24 -1.83
C ARG A 56 -8.97 -21.11 -1.51
N ARG A 57 -7.86 -20.49 -1.05
CA ARG A 57 -6.64 -21.22 -0.71
C ARG A 57 -6.75 -22.10 0.54
N ASP A 58 -7.68 -21.78 1.43
CA ASP A 58 -8.05 -22.62 2.57
C ASP A 58 -8.90 -23.85 2.21
N GLY A 59 -9.31 -23.95 0.91
CA GLY A 59 -10.14 -25.01 0.39
C GLY A 59 -11.65 -24.74 0.46
N SER A 60 -12.09 -23.65 1.11
CA SER A 60 -13.50 -23.26 1.18
C SER A 60 -14.05 -22.80 -0.19
N PRO A 61 -15.37 -22.91 -0.43
CA PRO A 61 -16.00 -22.32 -1.62
C PRO A 61 -15.76 -20.80 -1.68
N TYR A 62 -15.57 -20.25 -2.87
CA TYR A 62 -15.25 -18.81 -3.03
C TYR A 62 -16.34 -17.90 -2.45
N VAL A 63 -17.61 -18.29 -2.60
CA VAL A 63 -18.78 -17.56 -2.08
C VAL A 63 -18.74 -17.34 -0.57
N SER A 64 -17.98 -18.15 0.19
CA SER A 64 -17.78 -17.93 1.63
C SER A 64 -17.19 -16.56 1.96
N HIS A 65 -16.33 -16.05 1.06
CA HIS A 65 -15.79 -14.71 1.16
C HIS A 65 -16.86 -13.63 0.98
N CYS A 66 -17.70 -13.81 -0.04
CA CYS A 66 -18.79 -12.86 -0.33
C CYS A 66 -19.78 -12.77 0.84
N ILE A 67 -20.13 -13.93 1.43
CA ILE A 67 -20.98 -13.96 2.63
C ILE A 67 -20.32 -13.24 3.81
N ALA A 68 -19.04 -13.52 4.07
CA ALA A 68 -18.33 -12.89 5.17
C ALA A 68 -18.22 -11.36 4.99
N ALA A 69 -17.98 -10.88 3.76
CA ALA A 69 -18.01 -9.46 3.45
C ALA A 69 -19.41 -8.86 3.68
N ALA A 70 -20.47 -9.58 3.30
CA ALA A 70 -21.86 -9.15 3.54
C ALA A 70 -22.21 -9.13 5.03
N ILE A 71 -21.72 -10.10 5.83
CA ILE A 71 -21.88 -10.10 7.30
C ILE A 71 -21.23 -8.86 7.92
N ILE A 72 -20.00 -8.53 7.53
CA ILE A 72 -19.31 -7.34 8.01
C ILE A 72 -20.10 -6.07 7.60
N THR A 73 -20.63 -6.05 6.37
CA THR A 73 -21.46 -4.94 5.86
C THR A 73 -22.76 -4.78 6.67
N ALA A 74 -23.43 -5.89 7.03
CA ALA A 74 -24.60 -5.89 7.89
C ALA A 74 -24.25 -5.44 9.33
N GLU A 75 -23.11 -5.87 9.88
CA GLU A 75 -22.63 -5.39 11.20
C GLU A 75 -22.37 -3.88 11.23
N MET A 76 -21.98 -3.29 10.10
CA MET A 76 -21.85 -1.84 9.97
C MET A 76 -23.20 -1.11 9.90
N GLY A 77 -24.31 -1.84 9.74
CA GLY A 77 -25.65 -1.29 9.67
C GLY A 77 -26.00 -0.65 8.32
N LEU A 78 -25.36 -1.09 7.23
CA LEU A 78 -25.62 -0.59 5.88
C LEU A 78 -26.95 -1.14 5.32
N ASP A 79 -27.45 -0.49 4.28
CA ASP A 79 -28.71 -0.83 3.63
C ASP A 79 -28.69 -2.15 2.85
N GLU A 80 -29.87 -2.61 2.44
CA GLU A 80 -30.07 -3.82 1.67
C GLU A 80 -29.23 -3.85 0.39
N ASP A 81 -29.23 -2.76 -0.38
CA ASP A 81 -28.46 -2.67 -1.63
C ASP A 81 -26.95 -2.87 -1.39
N SER A 82 -26.44 -2.34 -0.26
CA SER A 82 -25.03 -2.54 0.13
C SER A 82 -24.73 -4.00 0.50
N ILE A 83 -25.65 -4.67 1.18
CA ILE A 83 -25.50 -6.10 1.55
C ILE A 83 -25.52 -6.97 0.30
N ILE A 84 -26.46 -6.71 -0.62
CA ILE A 84 -26.54 -7.40 -1.92
C ILE A 84 -25.29 -7.13 -2.75
N ALA A 85 -24.83 -5.87 -2.80
CA ALA A 85 -23.59 -5.53 -3.50
C ALA A 85 -22.35 -6.20 -2.87
N ALA A 86 -22.31 -6.37 -1.55
CA ALA A 86 -21.24 -7.11 -0.88
C ALA A 86 -21.27 -8.62 -1.20
N LEU A 87 -22.46 -9.24 -1.38
CA LEU A 87 -22.57 -10.61 -1.85
C LEU A 87 -22.08 -10.78 -3.30
N LEU A 88 -22.24 -9.75 -4.14
CA LEU A 88 -21.95 -9.81 -5.57
C LEU A 88 -20.63 -9.12 -5.98
N HIS A 89 -19.84 -8.57 -5.03
CA HIS A 89 -18.76 -7.64 -5.32
C HIS A 89 -17.66 -8.18 -6.25
N ASP A 90 -17.36 -9.47 -6.18
CA ASP A 90 -16.35 -10.13 -7.02
C ASP A 90 -16.92 -10.77 -8.29
N THR A 91 -18.26 -10.78 -8.47
CA THR A 91 -18.89 -11.49 -9.59
C THR A 91 -18.56 -10.91 -10.96
N ILE A 92 -18.44 -9.58 -11.09
CA ILE A 92 -18.03 -8.92 -12.35
C ILE A 92 -16.54 -9.15 -12.65
N GLU A 93 -15.70 -9.30 -11.61
CA GLU A 93 -14.26 -9.47 -11.77
C GLU A 93 -13.90 -10.91 -12.12
N ASP A 94 -14.45 -11.87 -11.39
CA ASP A 94 -14.01 -13.26 -11.37
C ASP A 94 -14.97 -14.22 -12.12
N THR A 95 -16.07 -13.69 -12.65
CA THR A 95 -17.08 -14.51 -13.38
C THR A 95 -17.50 -13.88 -14.70
N SER A 96 -18.47 -14.48 -15.37
CA SER A 96 -19.03 -13.97 -16.64
C SER A 96 -20.20 -12.99 -16.48
N LEU A 97 -20.60 -12.67 -15.23
CA LEU A 97 -21.69 -11.72 -14.99
C LEU A 97 -21.27 -10.31 -15.38
N THR A 98 -22.21 -9.60 -16.02
CA THR A 98 -22.01 -8.21 -16.44
C THR A 98 -22.76 -7.23 -15.54
N HIS A 99 -22.42 -5.94 -15.62
CA HIS A 99 -23.16 -4.86 -14.95
C HIS A 99 -24.66 -4.90 -15.32
N GLU A 100 -24.97 -5.14 -16.60
CA GLU A 100 -26.35 -5.19 -17.10
C GLU A 100 -27.15 -6.35 -16.52
N ASP A 101 -26.50 -7.51 -16.28
CA ASP A 101 -27.15 -8.68 -15.67
C ASP A 101 -27.49 -8.42 -14.22
N ILE A 102 -26.58 -7.79 -13.46
CA ILE A 102 -26.83 -7.40 -12.07
C ILE A 102 -27.90 -6.31 -12.02
N ALA A 103 -27.83 -5.29 -12.89
CA ALA A 103 -28.82 -4.21 -12.94
C ALA A 103 -30.23 -4.71 -13.22
N ARG A 104 -30.37 -5.72 -14.08
CA ARG A 104 -31.66 -6.35 -14.39
C ARG A 104 -32.24 -7.14 -13.20
N SER A 105 -31.37 -7.82 -12.45
CA SER A 105 -31.79 -8.72 -11.37
C SER A 105 -31.98 -8.01 -10.03
N PHE A 106 -31.13 -7.04 -9.71
CA PHE A 106 -31.04 -6.41 -8.39
C PHE A 106 -31.17 -4.89 -8.42
N GLY A 107 -31.24 -4.28 -9.60
CA GLY A 107 -31.34 -2.81 -9.78
C GLY A 107 -30.00 -2.13 -10.09
N THR A 108 -30.11 -0.93 -10.69
CA THR A 108 -28.94 -0.14 -11.13
C THR A 108 -28.06 0.31 -9.96
N SER A 109 -28.67 0.62 -8.80
CA SER A 109 -27.94 1.02 -7.58
C SER A 109 -26.93 -0.06 -7.15
N VAL A 110 -27.39 -1.32 -7.08
CA VAL A 110 -26.51 -2.46 -6.74
C VAL A 110 -25.43 -2.66 -7.80
N ALA A 111 -25.79 -2.63 -9.08
CA ALA A 111 -24.84 -2.82 -10.18
C ALA A 111 -23.75 -1.74 -10.20
N ASP A 112 -24.12 -0.48 -9.96
CA ASP A 112 -23.18 0.66 -9.91
C ASP A 112 -22.20 0.53 -8.74
N ILE A 113 -22.68 0.08 -7.57
CA ILE A 113 -21.82 -0.18 -6.41
C ILE A 113 -20.85 -1.31 -6.71
N VAL A 114 -21.32 -2.46 -7.24
CA VAL A 114 -20.47 -3.60 -7.59
C VAL A 114 -19.42 -3.20 -8.62
N GLU A 115 -19.81 -2.47 -9.68
CA GLU A 115 -18.87 -1.95 -10.68
C GLU A 115 -17.86 -0.99 -10.05
N GLY A 116 -18.29 -0.14 -9.11
CA GLY A 116 -17.43 0.78 -8.36
C GLY A 116 -16.35 0.03 -7.58
N VAL A 117 -16.70 -1.07 -6.92
CA VAL A 117 -15.75 -1.93 -6.19
C VAL A 117 -14.78 -2.62 -7.14
N THR A 118 -15.26 -3.10 -8.31
CA THR A 118 -14.50 -3.86 -9.31
C THR A 118 -13.51 -3.00 -10.10
N LYS A 119 -13.88 -1.78 -10.51
CA LYS A 119 -13.03 -0.87 -11.33
C LYS A 119 -11.68 -0.53 -10.69
N LEU A 120 -11.51 -0.86 -9.42
CA LEU A 120 -10.26 -0.63 -8.69
C LEU A 120 -9.11 -1.59 -9.08
N THR A 121 -9.37 -2.62 -9.87
CA THR A 121 -8.44 -3.75 -10.09
C THR A 121 -7.89 -3.89 -11.52
N ARG A 122 -8.48 -3.30 -12.55
CA ARG A 122 -8.27 -3.66 -13.99
C ARG A 122 -7.28 -2.83 -14.81
N VAL A 123 -6.15 -2.35 -14.34
CA VAL A 123 -5.17 -1.64 -15.20
C VAL A 123 -3.78 -2.26 -15.15
N GLN A 124 -3.17 -2.48 -16.33
CA GLN A 124 -1.75 -2.89 -16.43
C GLN A 124 -0.84 -1.68 -16.25
N TYR A 125 0.06 -1.74 -15.28
CA TYR A 125 0.98 -0.66 -14.92
C TYR A 125 2.43 -1.05 -15.15
N THR A 126 3.30 -0.04 -15.30
CA THR A 126 4.72 -0.21 -15.52
C THR A 126 5.52 -0.36 -14.24
N SER A 127 4.97 0.06 -13.09
CA SER A 127 5.57 -0.13 -11.76
C SER A 127 4.52 -0.42 -10.69
N VAL A 128 4.92 -1.08 -9.59
CA VAL A 128 4.05 -1.39 -8.44
C VAL A 128 3.56 -0.10 -7.75
N GLU A 129 4.41 0.92 -7.69
CA GLU A 129 4.08 2.22 -7.07
C GLU A 129 3.04 2.99 -7.90
N GLU A 130 3.18 2.98 -9.22
CA GLU A 130 2.22 3.61 -10.15
C GLU A 130 0.86 2.91 -10.08
N GLN A 131 0.85 1.60 -9.93
CA GLN A 131 -0.36 0.79 -9.72
C GLN A 131 -1.05 1.16 -8.41
N GLN A 132 -0.32 1.28 -7.32
CA GLN A 132 -0.87 1.65 -6.01
C GLN A 132 -1.47 3.06 -6.02
N MET A 133 -0.79 4.02 -6.64
CA MET A 133 -1.26 5.40 -6.77
C MET A 133 -2.56 5.50 -7.57
N GLU A 134 -2.62 4.84 -8.71
CA GLU A 134 -3.80 4.90 -9.56
C GLU A 134 -4.99 4.13 -8.98
N ASN A 135 -4.74 3.03 -8.27
CA ASN A 135 -5.77 2.31 -7.54
C ASN A 135 -6.37 3.18 -6.43
N MET A 136 -5.53 3.88 -5.66
CA MET A 136 -6.00 4.81 -4.64
C MET A 136 -6.80 5.96 -5.25
N ARG A 137 -6.33 6.53 -6.35
CA ARG A 137 -7.05 7.59 -7.09
C ARG A 137 -8.44 7.15 -7.52
N LYS A 138 -8.55 5.98 -8.14
CA LYS A 138 -9.84 5.42 -8.57
C LYS A 138 -10.76 5.15 -7.39
N MET A 139 -10.21 4.64 -6.28
CA MET A 139 -10.94 4.41 -5.05
C MET A 139 -11.55 5.70 -4.51
N LEU A 140 -10.78 6.79 -4.46
CA LEU A 140 -11.26 8.10 -4.03
C LEU A 140 -12.33 8.65 -4.98
N MET A 141 -12.17 8.45 -6.29
CA MET A 141 -13.18 8.86 -7.29
C MET A 141 -14.49 8.06 -7.16
N ALA A 142 -14.39 6.76 -6.93
CA ALA A 142 -15.57 5.91 -6.69
C ALA A 142 -16.28 6.30 -5.40
N MET A 143 -15.52 6.54 -4.32
CA MET A 143 -16.00 7.00 -3.04
C MET A 143 -16.75 8.34 -3.11
N ALA A 144 -16.32 9.24 -4.01
CA ALA A 144 -17.00 10.52 -4.22
C ALA A 144 -18.33 10.39 -4.94
N LYS A 145 -18.52 9.33 -5.72
CA LYS A 145 -19.80 9.03 -6.35
C LYS A 145 -20.76 8.35 -5.36
N ASP A 146 -20.28 7.33 -4.67
CA ASP A 146 -21.03 6.59 -3.67
C ASP A 146 -20.10 6.06 -2.58
N ILE A 147 -20.31 6.52 -1.34
CA ILE A 147 -19.50 6.13 -0.17
C ILE A 147 -19.61 4.63 0.14
N ARG A 148 -20.73 3.97 -0.25
CA ARG A 148 -20.95 2.54 -0.02
C ARG A 148 -19.88 1.67 -0.67
N VAL A 149 -19.33 2.12 -1.80
CA VAL A 149 -18.21 1.43 -2.50
C VAL A 149 -17.01 1.23 -1.58
N ILE A 150 -16.59 2.28 -0.83
CA ILE A 150 -15.44 2.14 0.07
C ILE A 150 -15.79 1.34 1.32
N LEU A 151 -17.02 1.45 1.83
CA LEU A 151 -17.45 0.69 3.00
C LEU A 151 -17.44 -0.81 2.72
N ILE A 152 -17.93 -1.23 1.55
CA ILE A 152 -17.87 -2.63 1.11
C ILE A 152 -16.41 -3.05 0.87
N LYS A 153 -15.58 -2.18 0.29
CA LYS A 153 -14.16 -2.48 0.09
C LYS A 153 -13.39 -2.62 1.41
N MET A 154 -13.81 -1.92 2.47
CA MET A 154 -13.28 -2.12 3.83
C MET A 154 -13.69 -3.49 4.39
N ALA A 155 -14.95 -3.94 4.17
CA ALA A 155 -15.40 -5.25 4.57
C ALA A 155 -14.65 -6.37 3.84
N ASP A 156 -14.48 -6.25 2.52
CA ASP A 156 -13.64 -7.14 1.68
C ASP A 156 -12.20 -7.22 2.22
N ARG A 157 -11.56 -6.06 2.43
CA ARG A 157 -10.18 -6.00 2.93
C ARG A 157 -10.05 -6.63 4.31
N LEU A 158 -10.98 -6.37 5.20
CA LEU A 158 -10.96 -6.94 6.55
C LEU A 158 -11.06 -8.46 6.51
N HIS A 159 -11.98 -9.01 5.72
CA HIS A 159 -12.08 -10.46 5.59
C HIS A 159 -10.83 -11.06 4.93
N ASN A 160 -10.27 -10.40 3.91
CA ASN A 160 -9.02 -10.83 3.31
C ASN A 160 -7.85 -10.84 4.31
N MET A 161 -7.78 -9.88 5.23
CA MET A 161 -6.78 -9.86 6.29
C MET A 161 -7.00 -10.96 7.34
N ARG A 162 -8.25 -11.26 7.70
CA ARG A 162 -8.60 -12.37 8.61
C ARG A 162 -8.16 -13.74 8.06
N THR A 163 -8.17 -13.90 6.73
CA THR A 163 -7.80 -15.14 6.04
C THR A 163 -6.38 -15.12 5.47
N MET A 164 -5.56 -14.14 5.86
CA MET A 164 -4.22 -13.93 5.30
C MET A 164 -3.23 -15.06 5.61
N ALA A 165 -3.46 -15.84 6.67
CA ALA A 165 -2.62 -16.98 7.07
C ALA A 165 -2.40 -18.02 5.94
N TYR A 166 -3.37 -18.17 5.05
CA TYR A 166 -3.31 -19.12 3.93
C TYR A 166 -2.56 -18.58 2.69
N GLN A 167 -2.05 -17.34 2.73
CA GLN A 167 -1.29 -16.75 1.64
C GLN A 167 0.21 -16.97 1.81
N SER A 168 1.00 -16.81 0.72
CA SER A 168 2.47 -16.86 0.81
C SER A 168 3.00 -15.67 1.62
N GLU A 169 4.14 -15.85 2.30
CA GLU A 169 4.79 -14.81 3.12
C GLU A 169 5.02 -13.50 2.35
N GLU A 170 5.39 -13.58 1.06
CA GLU A 170 5.55 -12.41 0.20
C GLU A 170 4.22 -11.65 0.04
N LYS A 171 3.11 -12.37 -0.21
CA LYS A 171 1.78 -11.76 -0.31
C LYS A 171 1.28 -11.24 1.02
N GLN A 172 1.51 -11.97 2.12
CA GLN A 172 1.19 -11.53 3.47
C GLN A 172 1.81 -10.16 3.74
N ARG A 173 3.12 -10.02 3.48
CA ARG A 173 3.85 -8.77 3.69
C ARG A 173 3.36 -7.62 2.80
N ILE A 174 3.20 -7.87 1.49
CA ILE A 174 2.74 -6.84 0.53
C ILE A 174 1.33 -6.35 0.90
N LYS A 175 0.41 -7.29 1.17
CA LYS A 175 -0.98 -6.95 1.47
C LYS A 175 -1.14 -6.29 2.84
N SER A 176 -0.34 -6.67 3.83
CA SER A 176 -0.31 -6.03 5.15
C SER A 176 0.25 -4.62 5.06
N LEU A 177 1.31 -4.39 4.27
CA LEU A 177 1.86 -3.06 4.04
C LEU A 177 0.83 -2.15 3.33
N GLU A 178 0.19 -2.63 2.26
CA GLU A 178 -0.89 -1.93 1.56
C GLU A 178 -2.05 -1.58 2.53
N THR A 179 -2.42 -2.53 3.40
CA THR A 179 -3.48 -2.32 4.39
C THR A 179 -3.10 -1.24 5.39
N MET A 180 -1.87 -1.27 5.89
CA MET A 180 -1.38 -0.30 6.87
C MET A 180 -1.21 1.10 6.28
N GLU A 181 -0.75 1.20 5.02
CA GLU A 181 -0.48 2.48 4.37
C GLU A 181 -1.71 3.13 3.74
N ILE A 182 -2.74 2.36 3.39
CA ILE A 182 -3.89 2.85 2.63
C ILE A 182 -5.21 2.65 3.39
N TYR A 183 -5.56 1.40 3.73
CA TYR A 183 -6.88 1.09 4.23
C TYR A 183 -7.09 1.50 5.70
N ALA A 184 -6.12 1.28 6.57
CA ALA A 184 -6.23 1.67 7.97
C ALA A 184 -6.34 3.20 8.15
N PRO A 185 -5.56 4.05 7.43
CA PRO A 185 -5.76 5.50 7.44
C PRO A 185 -7.12 5.95 6.91
N ILE A 186 -7.63 5.34 5.83
CA ILE A 186 -8.96 5.65 5.31
C ILE A 186 -10.04 5.28 6.35
N ALA A 187 -9.96 4.08 6.96
CA ALA A 187 -10.86 3.67 8.03
C ALA A 187 -10.81 4.67 9.21
N HIS A 188 -9.61 5.17 9.56
CA HIS A 188 -9.45 6.19 10.58
C HIS A 188 -10.16 7.50 10.22
N ARG A 189 -10.00 7.97 8.99
CA ARG A 189 -10.61 9.21 8.49
C ARG A 189 -12.13 9.11 8.39
N LEU A 190 -12.63 7.95 8.03
CA LEU A 190 -14.07 7.65 8.00
C LEU A 190 -14.66 7.37 9.40
N GLY A 191 -13.84 7.42 10.46
CA GLY A 191 -14.29 7.18 11.84
C GLY A 191 -14.52 5.71 12.19
N MET A 192 -14.22 4.77 11.30
CA MET A 192 -14.48 3.32 11.45
C MET A 192 -13.44 2.66 12.37
N GLN A 193 -13.47 3.00 13.67
CA GLN A 193 -12.41 2.61 14.61
C GLN A 193 -12.30 1.10 14.80
N LYS A 194 -13.43 0.38 14.82
CA LYS A 194 -13.47 -1.08 14.96
C LYS A 194 -12.67 -1.76 13.83
N ILE A 195 -12.94 -1.38 12.59
CA ILE A 195 -12.27 -1.92 11.41
C ILE A 195 -10.79 -1.49 11.37
N LYS A 196 -10.51 -0.22 11.65
CA LYS A 196 -9.15 0.31 11.69
C LYS A 196 -8.26 -0.51 12.62
N TRP A 197 -8.69 -0.71 13.87
CA TRP A 197 -7.87 -1.41 14.87
C TRP A 197 -7.62 -2.86 14.48
N GLU A 198 -8.62 -3.56 13.97
CA GLU A 198 -8.47 -4.94 13.53
C GLU A 198 -7.54 -5.05 12.31
N LEU A 199 -7.64 -4.12 11.35
CA LEU A 199 -6.73 -4.05 10.21
C LEU A 199 -5.29 -3.77 10.65
N GLU A 200 -5.08 -2.87 11.61
CA GLU A 200 -3.76 -2.54 12.16
C GLU A 200 -3.15 -3.75 12.90
N ASP A 201 -3.91 -4.41 13.76
CA ASP A 201 -3.43 -5.57 14.54
C ASP A 201 -3.10 -6.77 13.63
N LEU A 202 -3.99 -7.09 12.66
CA LEU A 202 -3.76 -8.14 11.67
C LEU A 202 -2.57 -7.83 10.77
N SER A 203 -2.36 -6.57 10.40
CA SER A 203 -1.22 -6.18 9.58
C SER A 203 0.10 -6.29 10.35
N LEU A 204 0.13 -5.88 11.63
CA LEU A 204 1.31 -5.99 12.48
C LEU A 204 1.76 -7.45 12.63
N LEU A 205 0.82 -8.39 12.75
CA LEU A 205 1.11 -9.83 12.86
C LEU A 205 2.01 -10.34 11.73
N TYR A 206 1.85 -9.81 10.50
CA TYR A 206 2.64 -10.23 9.33
C TYR A 206 3.81 -9.28 9.00
N LEU A 207 3.79 -8.03 9.46
CA LEU A 207 4.86 -7.06 9.22
C LEU A 207 5.99 -7.19 10.24
N ASP A 208 5.64 -7.36 11.52
CA ASP A 208 6.58 -7.59 12.62
C ASP A 208 6.04 -8.68 13.58
N PRO A 209 6.13 -9.96 13.20
CA PRO A 209 5.65 -11.07 14.03
C PRO A 209 6.35 -11.14 15.41
N ALA A 210 7.62 -10.71 15.48
CA ALA A 210 8.39 -10.73 16.72
C ALA A 210 7.87 -9.65 17.69
N GLY A 211 7.67 -8.43 17.21
CA GLY A 211 7.09 -7.34 17.99
C GLY A 211 5.66 -7.63 18.41
N TYR A 212 4.85 -8.19 17.52
CA TYR A 212 3.48 -8.64 17.84
C TYR A 212 3.49 -9.66 18.99
N LYS A 213 4.31 -10.71 18.86
CA LYS A 213 4.41 -11.78 19.84
C LYS A 213 4.91 -11.27 21.20
N ALA A 214 5.94 -10.42 21.22
CA ALA A 214 6.47 -9.86 22.47
C ALA A 214 5.40 -9.09 23.26
N ILE A 215 4.54 -8.33 22.56
CA ILE A 215 3.44 -7.59 23.20
C ILE A 215 2.34 -8.54 23.67
N THR A 216 2.00 -9.55 22.86
CA THR A 216 0.96 -10.54 23.22
C THR A 216 1.40 -11.33 24.43
N ASP A 217 2.63 -11.86 24.46
CA ASP A 217 3.16 -12.62 25.61
C ASP A 217 3.17 -11.76 26.88
N ALA A 218 3.59 -10.47 26.79
CA ALA A 218 3.59 -9.56 27.93
C ALA A 218 2.18 -9.15 28.40
N LEU A 219 1.19 -9.13 27.50
CA LEU A 219 -0.21 -8.93 27.87
C LEU A 219 -0.79 -10.17 28.53
N ASP A 220 -0.56 -11.36 27.98
CA ASP A 220 -1.09 -12.63 28.50
C ASP A 220 -0.60 -12.91 29.93
N GLU A 221 0.66 -12.57 30.24
CA GLU A 221 1.20 -12.66 31.61
C GLU A 221 0.40 -11.80 32.61
N ARG A 222 -0.11 -10.65 32.16
CA ARG A 222 -0.83 -9.68 33.01
C ARG A 222 -2.34 -9.84 33.00
N MET A 223 -2.87 -10.57 32.02
CA MET A 223 -4.31 -10.71 31.82
C MET A 223 -5.08 -11.06 33.10
N PRO A 224 -4.66 -12.04 33.92
CA PRO A 224 -5.39 -12.43 35.12
C PRO A 224 -5.54 -11.26 36.12
N THR A 225 -4.45 -10.48 36.31
CA THR A 225 -4.44 -9.32 37.20
C THR A 225 -5.30 -8.17 36.64
N LEU A 226 -5.19 -7.91 35.33
CA LEU A 226 -5.96 -6.85 34.67
C LEU A 226 -7.45 -7.19 34.63
N GLU A 227 -7.83 -8.43 34.36
CA GLU A 227 -9.23 -8.87 34.35
C GLU A 227 -9.87 -8.74 35.73
N LYS A 228 -9.17 -9.16 36.81
CA LYS A 228 -9.62 -8.96 38.18
C LYS A 228 -9.83 -7.48 38.48
N PHE A 229 -8.82 -6.66 38.23
CA PHE A 229 -8.88 -5.21 38.42
C PHE A 229 -10.05 -4.58 37.64
N MET A 230 -10.16 -4.89 36.34
CA MET A 230 -11.24 -4.37 35.52
C MET A 230 -12.63 -4.84 36.00
N GLY A 231 -12.76 -6.06 36.51
CA GLY A 231 -13.98 -6.57 37.09
C GLY A 231 -14.42 -5.80 38.34
N GLU A 232 -13.47 -5.57 39.25
CA GLU A 232 -13.71 -4.80 40.48
C GLU A 232 -14.07 -3.34 40.18
N MET A 233 -13.31 -2.66 39.36
CA MET A 233 -13.59 -1.26 39.00
C MET A 233 -14.90 -1.10 38.26
N ARG A 234 -15.24 -2.00 37.34
CA ARG A 234 -16.52 -1.99 36.65
C ARG A 234 -17.72 -2.13 37.62
N THR A 235 -17.56 -3.00 38.62
CA THR A 235 -18.62 -3.20 39.65
C THR A 235 -18.77 -1.95 40.49
N GLN A 236 -17.67 -1.39 41.02
CA GLN A 236 -17.70 -0.16 41.81
C GLN A 236 -18.31 1.03 41.06
N ILE A 237 -17.91 1.24 39.80
CA ILE A 237 -18.47 2.32 38.98
C ILE A 237 -19.95 2.09 38.73
N ARG A 238 -20.39 0.87 38.46
CA ARG A 238 -21.78 0.53 38.23
C ARG A 238 -22.64 0.83 39.48
N GLU A 239 -22.24 0.29 40.64
CA GLU A 239 -22.97 0.48 41.92
C GLU A 239 -23.10 1.97 42.27
N ARG A 240 -22.06 2.76 42.04
CA ARG A 240 -22.09 4.18 42.32
C ARG A 240 -23.02 4.93 41.34
N LEU A 241 -22.98 4.65 40.05
CA LEU A 241 -23.85 5.28 39.06
C LEU A 241 -25.34 4.93 39.31
N GLU A 242 -25.62 3.67 39.68
CA GLU A 242 -26.96 3.22 40.04
C GLU A 242 -27.44 3.93 41.31
N ALA A 243 -26.58 4.11 42.31
CA ALA A 243 -26.93 4.82 43.56
C ALA A 243 -27.26 6.31 43.32
N ASP A 244 -26.53 6.93 42.34
CA ASP A 244 -26.79 8.32 41.95
C ASP A 244 -27.90 8.46 40.87
N GLY A 245 -28.59 7.36 40.54
CA GLY A 245 -29.72 7.33 39.61
C GLY A 245 -29.38 7.52 38.14
N VAL A 246 -28.13 7.26 37.76
CA VAL A 246 -27.64 7.38 36.37
C VAL A 246 -27.69 6.03 35.65
N HIS A 247 -28.52 5.95 34.61
CA HIS A 247 -28.54 4.76 33.74
C HIS A 247 -27.35 4.75 32.77
N ALA A 248 -26.49 3.76 32.93
CA ALA A 248 -25.29 3.65 32.08
C ALA A 248 -24.96 2.21 31.74
N THR A 249 -24.50 2.00 30.52
CA THR A 249 -23.87 0.74 30.10
C THR A 249 -22.37 0.86 30.22
N ILE A 250 -21.74 -0.02 31.01
CA ILE A 250 -20.32 0.01 31.28
C ILE A 250 -19.65 -1.19 30.61
N SER A 251 -18.69 -0.93 29.76
CA SER A 251 -17.81 -1.94 29.17
C SER A 251 -16.35 -1.60 29.44
N SER A 252 -15.52 -2.64 29.58
CA SER A 252 -14.08 -2.50 29.73
C SER A 252 -13.37 -3.09 28.54
N ARG A 253 -12.23 -2.52 28.18
CA ARG A 253 -11.38 -3.05 27.10
C ARG A 253 -9.91 -2.84 27.41
N ILE A 254 -9.10 -3.72 26.85
CA ILE A 254 -7.65 -3.55 26.77
C ILE A 254 -7.33 -2.86 25.45
N LYS A 255 -6.28 -2.05 25.46
CA LYS A 255 -5.80 -1.33 24.28
C LYS A 255 -5.28 -2.29 23.21
N HIS A 256 -5.54 -1.97 21.94
CA HIS A 256 -5.13 -2.79 20.80
C HIS A 256 -3.61 -2.94 20.70
N ILE A 257 -3.16 -4.09 20.22
CA ILE A 257 -1.75 -4.47 20.14
C ILE A 257 -0.94 -3.45 19.34
N TYR A 258 -1.41 -3.03 18.16
CA TYR A 258 -0.72 -2.00 17.36
C TYR A 258 -0.63 -0.65 18.07
N SER A 259 -1.66 -0.27 18.83
CA SER A 259 -1.63 0.98 19.61
C SER A 259 -0.60 0.93 20.74
N ILE A 260 -0.38 -0.23 21.35
CA ILE A 260 0.68 -0.48 22.33
C ILE A 260 2.04 -0.44 21.63
N TYR A 261 2.19 -1.20 20.53
CA TYR A 261 3.38 -1.25 19.68
C TYR A 261 3.86 0.16 19.31
N ARG A 262 2.96 0.99 18.76
CA ARG A 262 3.28 2.36 18.37
C ARG A 262 3.78 3.21 19.53
N LYS A 263 3.19 3.08 20.73
CA LYS A 263 3.64 3.82 21.92
C LYS A 263 5.02 3.35 22.39
N MET A 264 5.26 2.05 22.42
CA MET A 264 6.54 1.50 22.81
C MET A 264 7.66 1.96 21.88
N TYR A 265 7.47 1.87 20.57
CA TYR A 265 8.51 2.21 19.60
C TYR A 265 8.64 3.72 19.33
N ALA A 266 7.53 4.48 19.24
CA ALA A 266 7.58 5.91 18.96
C ALA A 266 7.99 6.75 20.18
N GLN A 267 7.58 6.33 21.39
CA GLN A 267 7.86 7.04 22.65
C GLN A 267 8.97 6.37 23.47
N LYS A 268 9.52 5.26 22.99
CA LYS A 268 10.53 4.44 23.69
C LYS A 268 10.12 4.07 25.12
N LEU A 269 8.83 3.81 25.30
CA LEU A 269 8.25 3.42 26.59
C LEU A 269 8.30 1.89 26.72
N ASP A 270 8.58 1.41 27.93
CA ASP A 270 8.27 0.03 28.29
C ASP A 270 6.76 -0.13 28.46
N ILE A 271 6.24 -1.36 28.34
CA ILE A 271 4.81 -1.64 28.52
C ILE A 271 4.31 -1.21 29.90
N ASN A 272 5.20 -1.18 30.92
CA ASN A 272 4.92 -0.64 32.25
C ASN A 272 4.68 0.87 32.28
N GLY A 273 5.20 1.62 31.31
CA GLY A 273 5.03 3.05 31.17
C GLY A 273 3.75 3.47 30.46
N ILE A 274 2.91 2.51 30.03
CA ILE A 274 1.68 2.78 29.30
C ILE A 274 0.51 2.84 30.30
N PHE A 275 0.15 4.05 30.74
CA PHE A 275 -0.89 4.29 31.77
C PHE A 275 -2.33 4.07 31.29
N ASP A 276 -2.57 3.85 29.99
CA ASP A 276 -3.90 3.70 29.38
C ASP A 276 -4.08 2.30 28.74
N LEU A 277 -3.49 1.27 29.35
CA LEU A 277 -3.70 -0.12 28.93
C LEU A 277 -5.15 -0.56 29.14
N CYS A 278 -5.72 -0.18 30.30
CA CYS A 278 -7.12 -0.45 30.63
C CYS A 278 -7.97 0.78 30.38
N ALA A 279 -9.07 0.60 29.69
CA ALA A 279 -10.04 1.65 29.47
C ALA A 279 -11.46 1.16 29.81
N PHE A 280 -12.23 2.01 30.48
CA PHE A 280 -13.65 1.81 30.69
C PHE A 280 -14.42 2.73 29.75
N ARG A 281 -15.48 2.20 29.19
CA ARG A 281 -16.41 2.94 28.38
C ARG A 281 -17.74 2.98 29.12
N VAL A 282 -18.19 4.19 29.42
CA VAL A 282 -19.49 4.46 30.05
C VAL A 282 -20.38 5.10 28.99
N ILE A 283 -21.47 4.41 28.64
CA ILE A 283 -22.42 4.87 27.63
C ILE A 283 -23.67 5.26 28.35
N VAL A 284 -24.13 6.49 28.11
CA VAL A 284 -25.31 7.11 28.71
C VAL A 284 -26.26 7.61 27.63
N ASP A 285 -27.46 8.07 28.03
CA ASP A 285 -28.49 8.47 27.09
C ASP A 285 -28.33 9.92 26.60
N THR A 286 -27.88 10.83 27.47
CA THR A 286 -27.81 12.27 27.15
C THR A 286 -26.42 12.88 27.37
N ILE A 287 -26.18 14.03 26.73
CA ILE A 287 -24.92 14.78 26.92
C ILE A 287 -24.79 15.30 28.37
N PRO A 288 -25.84 15.85 29.03
CA PRO A 288 -25.75 16.20 30.44
C PRO A 288 -25.32 15.03 31.33
N ASP A 289 -25.79 13.81 31.06
CA ASP A 289 -25.38 12.63 31.82
C ASP A 289 -23.89 12.32 31.62
N CYS A 290 -23.32 12.61 30.44
CA CYS A 290 -21.88 12.44 30.22
C CYS A 290 -21.07 13.28 31.22
N TYR A 291 -21.46 14.53 31.45
CA TYR A 291 -20.73 15.41 32.38
C TYR A 291 -21.07 15.09 33.85
N ASN A 292 -22.27 14.59 34.13
CA ASN A 292 -22.64 14.10 35.46
C ASN A 292 -21.76 12.89 35.84
N VAL A 293 -21.66 11.90 34.95
CA VAL A 293 -20.76 10.74 35.14
C VAL A 293 -19.32 11.18 35.35
N LEU A 294 -18.83 12.18 34.60
CA LEU A 294 -17.47 12.71 34.79
C LEU A 294 -17.27 13.21 36.23
N GLY A 295 -18.27 13.96 36.78
CA GLY A 295 -18.23 14.45 38.16
C GLY A 295 -18.17 13.30 39.17
N ILE A 296 -19.02 12.28 39.00
CA ILE A 296 -19.05 11.08 39.83
C ILE A 296 -17.73 10.32 39.79
N ILE A 297 -17.13 10.12 38.60
CA ILE A 297 -15.85 9.45 38.46
C ILE A 297 -14.73 10.22 39.15
N HIS A 298 -14.72 11.56 39.07
CA HIS A 298 -13.72 12.39 39.75
C HIS A 298 -13.93 12.48 41.27
N ASP A 299 -15.15 12.25 41.75
CA ASP A 299 -15.42 12.08 43.17
C ASP A 299 -14.88 10.73 43.70
N MET A 300 -15.05 9.66 42.91
CA MET A 300 -14.59 8.32 43.27
C MET A 300 -13.06 8.17 43.17
N TYR A 301 -12.45 8.75 42.16
CA TYR A 301 -11.03 8.53 41.79
C TYR A 301 -10.32 9.83 41.47
N LYS A 302 -9.04 9.94 41.83
CA LYS A 302 -8.23 11.13 41.55
C LYS A 302 -7.80 11.19 40.09
N PRO A 303 -8.15 12.27 39.34
CA PRO A 303 -7.73 12.43 37.96
C PRO A 303 -6.24 12.74 37.84
N LEU A 304 -5.59 12.19 36.81
CA LEU A 304 -4.21 12.53 36.44
C LEU A 304 -4.17 13.88 35.71
N PRO A 305 -3.35 14.85 36.20
CA PRO A 305 -3.23 16.17 35.55
C PRO A 305 -2.81 16.06 34.09
N GLY A 306 -3.43 16.88 33.21
CA GLY A 306 -3.10 16.93 31.78
C GLY A 306 -3.59 15.74 30.95
N ARG A 307 -4.40 14.83 31.55
CA ARG A 307 -4.96 13.66 30.86
C ARG A 307 -6.47 13.76 30.60
N PHE A 308 -7.06 14.90 30.88
CA PHE A 308 -8.46 15.20 30.56
C PHE A 308 -8.57 15.69 29.10
N LYS A 309 -9.58 15.19 28.37
CA LYS A 309 -9.88 15.62 27.00
C LYS A 309 -11.39 15.62 26.79
N ASP A 310 -11.91 16.74 26.35
CA ASP A 310 -13.33 16.89 26.02
C ASP A 310 -13.52 16.95 24.49
N TYR A 311 -13.83 15.80 23.90
CA TYR A 311 -14.17 15.67 22.49
C TYR A 311 -15.68 15.77 22.21
N ILE A 312 -16.52 16.04 23.25
CA ILE A 312 -17.94 16.35 23.05
C ILE A 312 -18.06 17.82 22.64
N SER A 313 -17.41 18.71 23.38
CA SER A 313 -17.40 20.14 23.08
C SER A 313 -16.54 20.48 21.84
N THR A 314 -15.48 19.70 21.60
CA THR A 314 -14.58 19.88 20.45
C THR A 314 -14.40 18.55 19.71
N PRO A 315 -15.35 18.17 18.82
CA PRO A 315 -15.31 16.90 18.11
C PRO A 315 -14.06 16.79 17.25
N LYS A 316 -13.54 15.56 17.11
CA LYS A 316 -12.46 15.31 16.15
C LYS A 316 -12.97 15.38 14.70
N PRO A 317 -12.10 15.63 13.70
CA PRO A 317 -12.51 15.72 12.28
C PRO A 317 -13.18 14.46 11.74
N ASN A 318 -12.88 13.31 12.32
CA ASN A 318 -13.55 12.03 12.04
C ASN A 318 -14.86 11.85 12.82
N MET A 319 -15.43 12.93 13.34
CA MET A 319 -16.68 13.01 14.12
C MET A 319 -16.65 12.23 15.45
N TYR A 320 -15.48 11.85 15.93
CA TYR A 320 -15.35 11.20 17.22
C TYR A 320 -15.68 12.15 18.35
N GLN A 321 -16.64 11.78 19.21
CA GLN A 321 -17.06 12.51 20.39
C GLN A 321 -17.00 11.59 21.61
N SER A 322 -16.39 12.05 22.70
CA SER A 322 -16.33 11.40 24.00
C SER A 322 -15.63 12.31 25.00
N VAL A 323 -15.99 12.28 26.25
CA VAL A 323 -15.16 12.82 27.33
C VAL A 323 -14.18 11.73 27.76
N HIS A 324 -12.90 12.07 27.84
CA HIS A 324 -11.84 11.17 28.31
C HIS A 324 -11.22 11.73 29.58
N THR A 325 -11.10 10.89 30.58
CA THR A 325 -10.32 11.18 31.77
C THR A 325 -9.49 9.96 32.15
N THR A 326 -8.27 10.18 32.61
CA THR A 326 -7.43 9.12 33.18
C THR A 326 -7.39 9.33 34.69
N VAL A 327 -7.75 8.32 35.44
CA VAL A 327 -7.83 8.35 36.90
C VAL A 327 -6.99 7.24 37.50
N ILE A 328 -6.68 7.37 38.80
CA ILE A 328 -5.92 6.37 39.56
C ILE A 328 -6.92 5.53 40.35
N GLY A 329 -6.94 4.22 40.07
CA GLY A 329 -7.78 3.24 40.76
C GLY A 329 -7.19 2.73 42.07
N SER A 330 -7.82 1.72 42.65
CA SER A 330 -7.27 0.93 43.74
C SER A 330 -5.90 0.37 43.35
N GLU A 331 -5.02 0.18 44.31
CA GLU A 331 -3.65 -0.31 44.08
C GLU A 331 -2.73 0.64 43.26
N GLY A 332 -3.17 1.89 42.96
CA GLY A 332 -2.39 2.86 42.22
C GLY A 332 -2.34 2.60 40.71
N ILE A 333 -3.16 1.70 40.19
CA ILE A 333 -3.23 1.39 38.74
C ILE A 333 -4.02 2.49 38.01
N PRO A 334 -3.41 3.19 37.04
CA PRO A 334 -4.13 4.18 36.25
C PRO A 334 -5.01 3.52 35.18
N PHE A 335 -6.19 4.07 34.95
CA PHE A 335 -7.08 3.64 33.87
C PHE A 335 -7.79 4.83 33.22
N GLU A 336 -8.13 4.68 31.95
CA GLU A 336 -8.87 5.68 31.20
C GLU A 336 -10.38 5.41 31.29
N VAL A 337 -11.18 6.46 31.50
CA VAL A 337 -12.64 6.41 31.39
C VAL A 337 -13.07 7.24 30.20
N GLN A 338 -13.79 6.62 29.26
CA GLN A 338 -14.39 7.23 28.08
C GLN A 338 -15.90 7.30 28.26
N ILE A 339 -16.43 8.51 28.30
CA ILE A 339 -17.86 8.75 28.57
C ILE A 339 -18.48 9.34 27.32
N ARG A 340 -19.60 8.76 26.86
CA ARG A 340 -20.28 9.18 25.63
C ARG A 340 -21.71 8.69 25.57
N THR A 341 -22.55 9.28 24.70
CA THR A 341 -23.91 8.80 24.44
C THR A 341 -23.90 7.60 23.50
N TRP A 342 -25.04 6.93 23.35
CA TRP A 342 -25.23 5.84 22.39
C TRP A 342 -24.98 6.30 20.95
N GLU A 343 -25.44 7.48 20.56
CA GLU A 343 -25.21 8.04 19.22
C GLU A 343 -23.69 8.24 18.96
N MET A 344 -23.00 8.86 19.94
CA MET A 344 -21.54 9.04 19.87
C MET A 344 -20.80 7.70 19.85
N HIS A 345 -21.34 6.69 20.54
CA HIS A 345 -20.74 5.35 20.53
C HIS A 345 -20.83 4.70 19.16
N MET A 346 -22.00 4.72 18.53
CA MET A 346 -22.17 4.17 17.19
C MET A 346 -21.29 4.91 16.17
N THR A 347 -21.26 6.24 16.25
CA THR A 347 -20.38 7.06 15.39
C THR A 347 -18.90 6.75 15.61
N ALA A 348 -18.47 6.51 16.87
CA ALA A 348 -17.09 6.17 17.18
C ALA A 348 -16.67 4.76 16.69
N GLU A 349 -17.57 3.78 16.69
CA GLU A 349 -17.27 2.40 16.27
C GLU A 349 -17.33 2.23 14.74
N TYR A 350 -18.38 2.79 14.11
CA TYR A 350 -18.68 2.56 12.69
C TYR A 350 -18.52 3.81 11.80
N GLY A 351 -18.23 4.97 12.40
CA GLY A 351 -17.97 6.21 11.66
C GLY A 351 -19.13 6.62 10.77
N VAL A 352 -18.80 6.93 9.52
CA VAL A 352 -19.77 7.34 8.50
C VAL A 352 -20.89 6.30 8.29
N ALA A 353 -20.60 5.01 8.46
CA ALA A 353 -21.61 3.96 8.31
C ALA A 353 -22.74 4.07 9.35
N ALA A 354 -22.46 4.55 10.57
CA ALA A 354 -23.49 4.73 11.59
C ALA A 354 -24.60 5.72 11.18
N HIS A 355 -24.27 6.74 10.37
CA HIS A 355 -25.26 7.71 9.88
C HIS A 355 -26.19 7.13 8.82
N TRP A 356 -25.80 6.10 8.12
CA TRP A 356 -26.65 5.41 7.14
C TRP A 356 -27.86 4.75 7.80
N LYS A 357 -27.70 4.22 9.02
CA LYS A 357 -28.75 3.57 9.80
C LYS A 357 -29.92 4.54 10.16
N TYR A 358 -29.64 5.81 10.36
CA TYR A 358 -30.67 6.81 10.70
C TYR A 358 -31.43 7.32 9.46
N LYS A 359 -30.86 7.26 8.26
CA LYS A 359 -31.51 7.70 7.02
C LYS A 359 -32.63 6.77 6.54
N THR A 360 -32.52 5.48 6.82
CA THR A 360 -33.53 4.49 6.41
C THR A 360 -34.80 4.51 7.27
N GLY A 361 -34.77 5.20 8.41
CA GLY A 361 -35.91 5.28 9.34
C GLY A 361 -36.70 6.60 9.33
N SER A 362 -36.16 7.69 8.80
CA SER A 362 -36.82 9.00 8.75
C SER A 362 -36.72 9.55 7.32
N GLY A 363 -37.85 9.64 6.64
CA GLY A 363 -37.96 10.19 5.28
C GLY A 363 -37.60 11.69 5.12
N GLU A 364 -36.67 12.22 5.91
CA GLU A 364 -36.21 13.59 5.87
C GLU A 364 -34.94 13.70 5.00
N GLY A 365 -34.97 14.61 4.05
CA GLY A 365 -33.86 14.95 3.15
C GLY A 365 -32.57 15.35 3.89
N THR A 366 -31.49 15.38 3.17
CA THR A 366 -30.10 15.71 3.58
C THR A 366 -30.08 16.91 4.55
N LYS A 367 -29.68 16.70 5.80
CA LYS A 367 -29.46 17.81 6.75
C LYS A 367 -28.20 18.60 6.33
N PRO A 368 -28.16 19.93 6.55
CA PRO A 368 -27.02 20.79 6.16
C PRO A 368 -25.63 20.34 6.68
N GLY A 369 -25.58 19.53 7.73
CA GLY A 369 -24.32 19.00 8.27
C GLY A 369 -23.75 17.76 7.57
N ASP A 370 -24.50 17.11 6.67
CA ASP A 370 -23.99 15.92 5.95
C ASP A 370 -23.08 16.27 4.78
N GLU A 371 -23.23 17.46 4.20
CA GLU A 371 -22.35 17.97 3.15
C GLU A 371 -20.95 18.29 3.70
N GLU A 372 -20.81 18.77 4.91
CA GLU A 372 -19.51 19.04 5.55
C GLU A 372 -18.71 17.77 5.81
N LYS A 373 -19.38 16.65 6.12
CA LYS A 373 -18.74 15.35 6.41
C LYS A 373 -17.97 14.79 5.22
N PHE A 374 -18.40 15.11 4.00
CA PHE A 374 -17.74 14.69 2.74
C PHE A 374 -16.95 15.81 2.07
N ALA A 375 -16.92 16.99 2.67
CA ALA A 375 -16.18 18.14 2.12
C ALA A 375 -14.69 17.85 1.93
N TRP A 376 -14.10 16.99 2.76
CA TRP A 376 -12.70 16.59 2.59
C TRP A 376 -12.47 15.71 1.36
N ILE A 377 -13.42 14.80 1.02
CA ILE A 377 -13.35 13.99 -0.20
C ILE A 377 -13.47 14.89 -1.43
N ARG A 378 -14.42 15.83 -1.37
CA ARG A 378 -14.62 16.82 -2.45
C ARG A 378 -13.38 17.70 -2.63
N ARG A 379 -12.79 18.20 -1.53
CA ARG A 379 -11.53 18.95 -1.54
C ARG A 379 -10.37 18.15 -2.11
N LEU A 380 -10.26 16.85 -1.78
CA LEU A 380 -9.27 15.95 -2.36
C LEU A 380 -9.44 15.81 -3.88
N LEU A 381 -10.68 15.70 -4.35
CA LEU A 381 -10.97 15.59 -5.79
C LEU A 381 -10.72 16.89 -6.55
N GLU A 382 -11.04 18.04 -5.94
CA GLU A 382 -10.73 19.37 -6.50
C GLU A 382 -9.21 19.55 -6.65
N THR A 383 -8.45 19.13 -5.65
CA THR A 383 -6.98 19.16 -5.67
C THR A 383 -6.40 18.24 -6.76
N GLN A 384 -7.11 17.17 -7.10
CA GLN A 384 -6.68 16.16 -8.08
C GLN A 384 -6.70 16.68 -9.52
N GLN A 385 -7.65 17.51 -9.91
CA GLN A 385 -7.78 18.00 -11.30
C GLN A 385 -6.55 18.80 -11.75
N GLU A 386 -5.73 19.27 -10.81
CA GLU A 386 -4.64 20.20 -11.07
C GLU A 386 -3.25 19.69 -10.60
N SER A 387 -3.17 18.55 -9.92
CA SER A 387 -1.90 18.00 -9.42
C SER A 387 -1.50 16.70 -10.10
N ASP A 388 -0.19 16.49 -10.25
CA ASP A 388 0.38 15.23 -10.71
C ASP A 388 0.11 14.10 -9.69
N ALA A 389 -0.04 12.87 -10.17
CA ALA A 389 -0.39 11.70 -9.36
C ALA A 389 0.52 11.49 -8.14
N GLN A 390 1.83 11.82 -8.24
CA GLN A 390 2.77 11.70 -7.12
C GLN A 390 2.59 12.83 -6.09
N ASP A 391 2.39 14.08 -6.53
CA ASP A 391 2.11 15.21 -5.64
C ASP A 391 0.78 15.00 -4.92
N PHE A 392 -0.22 14.49 -5.64
CA PHE A 392 -1.51 14.10 -5.04
C PHE A 392 -1.34 13.04 -3.96
N PHE A 393 -0.55 11.99 -4.23
CA PHE A 393 -0.31 10.92 -3.26
C PHE A 393 0.50 11.39 -2.05
N HIS A 394 1.50 12.25 -2.26
CA HIS A 394 2.28 12.83 -1.19
C HIS A 394 1.42 13.73 -0.29
N ASN A 395 0.63 14.63 -0.89
CA ASN A 395 -0.28 15.50 -0.16
C ASN A 395 -1.35 14.69 0.59
N LEU A 396 -1.88 13.64 -0.06
CA LEU A 396 -2.83 12.72 0.57
C LEU A 396 -2.21 12.00 1.77
N LYS A 397 -0.97 11.49 1.66
CA LYS A 397 -0.25 10.89 2.80
C LYS A 397 -0.08 11.92 3.92
N VAL A 398 0.36 13.12 3.63
CA VAL A 398 0.52 14.19 4.63
C VAL A 398 -0.80 14.50 5.32
N ASP A 399 -1.89 14.69 4.55
CA ASP A 399 -3.20 15.02 5.10
C ASP A 399 -3.87 13.84 5.85
N MET A 400 -3.50 12.59 5.54
CA MET A 400 -4.04 11.39 6.19
C MET A 400 -3.31 10.98 7.47
N PHE A 401 -1.99 11.23 7.55
CA PHE A 401 -1.13 10.74 8.63
C PHE A 401 -0.68 11.80 9.62
N ALA A 402 -0.89 13.11 9.32
CA ALA A 402 -0.48 14.16 10.23
C ALA A 402 -1.28 14.10 11.54
N ASP A 403 -0.58 14.12 12.68
CA ASP A 403 -1.20 14.52 13.93
C ASP A 403 -1.80 15.92 13.74
N GLU A 404 -2.89 16.25 14.43
CA GLU A 404 -3.63 17.48 14.21
C GLU A 404 -3.43 18.46 15.36
N VAL A 405 -3.41 19.75 15.04
CA VAL A 405 -3.45 20.84 16.03
C VAL A 405 -4.77 21.61 15.89
N PHE A 406 -5.37 21.92 17.03
CA PHE A 406 -6.58 22.72 17.12
C PHE A 406 -6.23 24.13 17.53
N VAL A 407 -6.49 25.08 16.66
CA VAL A 407 -6.24 26.51 16.88
C VAL A 407 -7.54 27.28 16.77
N PHE A 408 -7.60 28.45 17.38
CA PHE A 408 -8.81 29.26 17.47
C PHE A 408 -8.69 30.52 16.61
N SER A 409 -9.80 30.89 15.95
CA SER A 409 -9.94 32.23 15.43
C SER A 409 -10.16 33.23 16.58
N PRO A 410 -9.95 34.55 16.39
CA PRO A 410 -10.29 35.55 17.40
C PRO A 410 -11.80 35.56 17.78
N LYS A 411 -12.65 34.95 16.94
CA LYS A 411 -14.09 34.78 17.20
C LYS A 411 -14.43 33.53 18.01
N GLY A 412 -13.42 32.68 18.29
CA GLY A 412 -13.60 31.42 19.00
C GLY A 412 -13.89 30.21 18.10
N ASP A 413 -13.87 30.37 16.76
CA ASP A 413 -14.04 29.22 15.85
C ASP A 413 -12.83 28.29 15.96
N VAL A 414 -13.10 27.00 16.09
CA VAL A 414 -12.04 25.98 16.12
C VAL A 414 -11.63 25.61 14.72
N ILE A 415 -10.35 25.76 14.39
CA ILE A 415 -9.80 25.36 13.10
C ILE A 415 -8.79 24.24 13.33
N ASN A 416 -8.98 23.16 12.60
CA ASN A 416 -8.13 21.98 12.63
C ASN A 416 -7.09 22.03 11.51
N LEU A 417 -5.83 21.84 11.87
CA LEU A 417 -4.68 21.89 10.95
C LEU A 417 -3.75 20.69 11.20
N PRO A 418 -2.96 20.26 10.20
CA PRO A 418 -1.96 19.23 10.42
C PRO A 418 -0.88 19.68 11.42
N ALA A 419 -0.35 18.77 12.21
CA ALA A 419 0.76 19.08 13.12
C ALA A 419 1.95 19.65 12.36
N GLY A 420 2.55 20.71 12.92
CA GLY A 420 3.59 21.48 12.27
C GLY A 420 3.06 22.57 11.34
N ALA A 421 1.75 22.75 11.25
CA ALA A 421 1.12 23.84 10.48
C ALA A 421 1.60 25.21 10.95
N THR A 422 1.57 26.17 10.03
CA THR A 422 2.02 27.54 10.21
C THR A 422 0.84 28.52 10.08
N PRO A 423 1.00 29.79 10.42
CA PRO A 423 -0.02 30.82 10.17
C PRO A 423 -0.46 30.91 8.71
N ILE A 424 0.39 30.50 7.75
CA ILE A 424 0.03 30.40 6.33
C ILE A 424 -1.08 29.36 6.14
N ASP A 425 -0.90 28.16 6.71
CA ASP A 425 -1.89 27.09 6.65
C ASP A 425 -3.22 27.54 7.23
N PHE A 426 -3.19 28.24 8.37
CA PHE A 426 -4.36 28.80 9.01
C PHE A 426 -5.09 29.81 8.09
N ALA A 427 -4.35 30.75 7.48
CA ALA A 427 -4.94 31.76 6.59
C ALA A 427 -5.65 31.12 5.39
N TYR A 428 -5.02 30.13 4.75
CA TYR A 428 -5.61 29.42 3.61
C TYR A 428 -6.72 28.44 4.00
N SER A 429 -6.78 27.98 5.24
CA SER A 429 -7.87 27.16 5.75
C SER A 429 -9.17 27.96 5.89
N ILE A 430 -9.08 29.23 6.27
CA ILE A 430 -10.24 30.13 6.37
C ILE A 430 -10.75 30.46 4.97
N HIS A 431 -9.93 31.09 4.14
CA HIS A 431 -10.28 31.45 2.77
C HIS A 431 -9.04 31.81 1.94
N SER A 432 -9.03 31.44 0.65
CA SER A 432 -7.91 31.74 -0.25
C SER A 432 -7.64 33.26 -0.39
N ALA A 433 -8.67 34.10 -0.33
CA ALA A 433 -8.48 35.56 -0.38
C ALA A 433 -7.72 36.08 0.87
N ILE A 434 -7.95 35.50 2.04
CA ILE A 434 -7.24 35.84 3.28
C ILE A 434 -5.76 35.41 3.15
N GLY A 435 -5.50 34.19 2.70
CA GLY A 435 -4.16 33.69 2.44
C GLY A 435 -3.40 34.55 1.43
N ASN A 436 -4.03 34.91 0.30
CA ASN A 436 -3.42 35.72 -0.77
C ASN A 436 -3.15 37.19 -0.34
N SER A 437 -3.93 37.73 0.59
CA SER A 437 -3.79 39.09 1.09
C SER A 437 -3.04 39.21 2.43
N MET A 438 -2.50 38.11 2.94
CA MET A 438 -1.80 38.03 4.22
C MET A 438 -0.47 38.80 4.18
N VAL A 439 -0.27 39.66 5.17
CA VAL A 439 0.97 40.45 5.36
C VAL A 439 1.63 40.14 6.70
N GLY A 440 0.95 39.44 7.60
CA GLY A 440 1.50 39.08 8.92
C GLY A 440 0.48 38.25 9.71
N ALA A 441 0.91 37.72 10.84
CA ALA A 441 0.06 37.00 11.77
C ALA A 441 0.40 37.39 13.24
N THR A 442 -0.62 37.24 14.10
CA THR A 442 -0.42 37.28 15.55
C THR A 442 -0.93 35.99 16.16
N VAL A 443 -0.19 35.46 17.12
CA VAL A 443 -0.58 34.28 17.89
C VAL A 443 -0.62 34.67 19.36
N ASN A 444 -1.74 34.44 20.02
CA ASN A 444 -1.99 34.83 21.42
C ASN A 444 -1.68 36.31 21.65
N GLY A 445 -2.02 37.17 20.68
CA GLY A 445 -1.77 38.64 20.74
C GLY A 445 -0.35 39.07 20.42
N ARG A 446 0.60 38.17 20.14
CA ARG A 446 1.98 38.49 19.77
C ARG A 446 2.22 38.32 18.28
N ILE A 447 2.95 39.21 17.65
CA ILE A 447 3.36 39.10 16.24
C ILE A 447 4.33 37.92 16.13
N VAL A 448 4.08 37.04 15.16
CA VAL A 448 4.93 35.87 14.88
C VAL A 448 5.38 35.86 13.41
N ASN A 449 6.46 35.13 13.13
CA ASN A 449 6.94 34.91 11.77
C ASN A 449 6.06 33.90 11.05
N PHE A 450 6.15 33.83 9.72
CA PHE A 450 5.39 32.89 8.89
C PHE A 450 5.76 31.42 9.10
N ASP A 451 6.95 31.13 9.63
CA ASP A 451 7.46 29.80 9.95
C ASP A 451 7.12 29.34 11.38
N TYR A 452 6.39 30.16 12.16
CA TYR A 452 5.95 29.78 13.49
C TYR A 452 5.10 28.50 13.44
N VAL A 453 5.44 27.51 14.27
CA VAL A 453 4.70 26.25 14.36
C VAL A 453 3.58 26.38 15.37
N LEU A 454 2.34 26.33 14.88
CA LEU A 454 1.13 26.46 15.68
C LEU A 454 0.98 25.30 16.68
N GLN A 455 0.54 25.65 17.89
CA GLN A 455 0.31 24.73 19.00
C GLN A 455 -1.18 24.60 19.33
N ASN A 456 -1.57 23.48 19.97
CA ASN A 456 -2.94 23.32 20.45
C ASN A 456 -3.35 24.44 21.39
N GLY A 457 -4.48 25.08 21.11
CA GLY A 457 -5.01 26.15 21.92
C GLY A 457 -4.56 27.57 21.50
N ASP A 458 -3.69 27.70 20.49
CA ASP A 458 -3.28 29.00 19.99
C ASP A 458 -4.44 29.78 19.38
N ILE A 459 -4.57 31.05 19.73
CA ILE A 459 -5.52 31.99 19.11
C ILE A 459 -4.75 32.73 18.01
N VAL A 460 -5.15 32.49 16.75
CA VAL A 460 -4.46 32.99 15.56
C VAL A 460 -5.27 34.07 14.88
N ASP A 461 -4.68 35.23 14.67
CA ASP A 461 -5.27 36.34 13.92
C ASP A 461 -4.38 36.71 12.72
N ILE A 462 -4.99 36.78 11.53
CA ILE A 462 -4.29 37.07 10.28
C ILE A 462 -4.45 38.51 9.89
N ARG A 463 -3.31 39.18 9.72
CA ARG A 463 -3.27 40.55 9.21
C ARG A 463 -3.25 40.57 7.70
N THR A 464 -4.24 41.19 7.09
CA THR A 464 -4.40 41.27 5.65
C THR A 464 -4.23 42.72 5.15
N SER A 465 -3.82 42.87 3.89
CA SER A 465 -3.74 44.17 3.21
C SER A 465 -4.31 44.06 1.81
N LYS A 466 -5.06 45.06 1.39
CA LYS A 466 -5.56 45.16 0.01
C LYS A 466 -4.44 45.29 -1.02
N ASN A 467 -3.29 45.81 -0.61
CA ASN A 467 -2.11 46.01 -1.45
C ASN A 467 -1.06 44.92 -1.25
N ALA A 468 -1.43 43.77 -0.70
CA ALA A 468 -0.52 42.65 -0.54
C ALA A 468 -0.04 42.14 -1.92
N PRO A 469 1.27 41.86 -2.08
CA PRO A 469 1.83 41.38 -3.36
C PRO A 469 1.43 39.93 -3.68
N GLY A 470 0.62 39.29 -2.85
CA GLY A 470 0.29 37.87 -2.90
C GLY A 470 1.28 36.98 -2.16
N PRO A 471 1.12 35.65 -2.22
CA PRO A 471 2.00 34.72 -1.56
C PRO A 471 3.42 34.74 -2.11
N SER A 472 4.43 34.56 -1.24
CA SER A 472 5.82 34.33 -1.64
C SER A 472 6.01 32.87 -2.09
N ARG A 473 6.99 32.61 -2.96
CA ARG A 473 7.37 31.22 -3.35
C ARG A 473 7.88 30.42 -2.15
N ASP A 474 8.55 31.07 -1.20
CA ASP A 474 9.04 30.41 0.04
C ASP A 474 7.90 29.83 0.87
N TRP A 475 6.67 30.36 0.74
CA TRP A 475 5.51 29.83 1.44
C TRP A 475 5.16 28.40 1.03
N LEU A 476 5.55 27.95 -0.18
CA LEU A 476 5.40 26.56 -0.60
C LEU A 476 6.25 25.58 0.26
N ASN A 477 7.38 26.07 0.82
CA ASN A 477 8.23 25.28 1.70
C ASN A 477 7.76 25.36 3.17
N LEU A 478 7.16 26.48 3.58
CA LEU A 478 6.69 26.72 4.94
C LEU A 478 5.33 26.07 5.21
N ALA A 479 4.41 26.15 4.25
CA ALA A 479 3.08 25.53 4.37
C ALA A 479 3.19 24.00 4.47
N LYS A 480 2.48 23.43 5.43
CA LYS A 480 2.42 21.98 5.68
C LYS A 480 1.18 21.35 5.06
N SER A 481 0.04 22.05 5.04
CA SER A 481 -1.20 21.51 4.49
C SER A 481 -1.17 21.43 2.95
N GLY A 482 -1.66 20.33 2.40
CA GLY A 482 -1.80 20.15 0.96
C GLY A 482 -2.72 21.20 0.34
N ALA A 483 -3.76 21.60 1.07
CA ALA A 483 -4.71 22.64 0.65
C ALA A 483 -4.06 24.02 0.46
N ALA A 484 -3.24 24.47 1.43
CA ALA A 484 -2.53 25.75 1.32
C ALA A 484 -1.56 25.76 0.13
N ARG A 485 -0.75 24.70 0.00
CA ARG A 485 0.19 24.54 -1.12
C ARG A 485 -0.50 24.57 -2.48
N THR A 486 -1.62 23.89 -2.61
CA THR A 486 -2.39 23.86 -3.86
C THR A 486 -2.94 25.26 -4.21
N LYS A 487 -3.55 25.95 -3.22
CA LYS A 487 -4.08 27.31 -3.43
C LYS A 487 -2.99 28.33 -3.76
N ILE A 488 -1.80 28.22 -3.16
CA ILE A 488 -0.63 29.04 -3.49
C ILE A 488 -0.17 28.75 -4.93
N LYS A 489 -0.05 27.49 -5.34
CA LYS A 489 0.29 27.09 -6.73
C LYS A 489 -0.72 27.64 -7.72
N GLN A 490 -2.03 27.56 -7.42
CA GLN A 490 -3.11 28.10 -8.27
C GLN A 490 -3.00 29.62 -8.45
N TRP A 491 -2.69 30.35 -7.36
CA TRP A 491 -2.49 31.78 -7.44
C TRP A 491 -1.31 32.14 -8.36
N PHE A 492 -0.16 31.47 -8.23
CA PHE A 492 0.98 31.68 -9.11
C PHE A 492 0.65 31.34 -10.57
N LYS A 493 -0.09 30.27 -10.82
CA LYS A 493 -0.53 29.86 -12.16
C LYS A 493 -1.34 30.96 -12.83
N LYS A 494 -2.23 31.62 -12.06
CA LYS A 494 -3.17 32.61 -12.60
C LYS A 494 -2.55 34.00 -12.74
N GLU A 495 -1.89 34.48 -11.70
CA GLU A 495 -1.51 35.92 -11.59
C GLU A 495 -0.11 36.25 -12.15
N ARG A 496 0.79 35.25 -12.26
CA ARG A 496 2.19 35.47 -12.67
C ARG A 496 2.67 34.52 -13.77
N ARG A 497 1.85 34.34 -14.79
CA ARG A 497 2.15 33.37 -15.86
C ARG A 497 3.46 33.71 -16.59
N GLU A 498 3.72 34.97 -16.92
CA GLU A 498 4.93 35.39 -17.63
C GLU A 498 6.21 35.20 -16.78
N GLU A 499 6.18 35.60 -15.51
CA GLU A 499 7.29 35.36 -14.59
C GLU A 499 7.56 33.85 -14.39
N ASN A 500 6.50 33.04 -14.36
CA ASN A 500 6.60 31.61 -14.26
C ASN A 500 7.26 30.97 -15.51
N ILE A 501 6.95 31.49 -16.71
CA ILE A 501 7.62 31.04 -17.94
C ILE A 501 9.13 31.29 -17.88
N VAL A 502 9.52 32.51 -17.50
CA VAL A 502 10.96 32.86 -17.40
C VAL A 502 11.66 31.98 -16.36
N HIS A 503 11.13 31.89 -15.16
CA HIS A 503 11.73 31.14 -14.07
C HIS A 503 11.75 29.63 -14.33
N GLY A 504 10.66 29.11 -14.90
CA GLY A 504 10.58 27.70 -15.27
C GLY A 504 11.52 27.32 -16.40
N LYS A 505 11.74 28.21 -17.36
CA LYS A 505 12.73 28.03 -18.43
C LYS A 505 14.14 27.94 -17.85
N GLU A 506 14.51 28.84 -16.94
CA GLU A 506 15.81 28.82 -16.27
C GLU A 506 16.05 27.54 -15.46
N GLN A 507 15.04 27.09 -14.70
CA GLN A 507 15.11 25.84 -13.95
C GLN A 507 15.25 24.62 -14.87
N PHE A 508 14.46 24.57 -15.94
CA PHE A 508 14.46 23.50 -16.90
C PHE A 508 15.79 23.38 -17.65
N GLU A 509 16.32 24.51 -18.16
CA GLU A 509 17.61 24.54 -18.84
C GLU A 509 18.77 24.15 -17.92
N ARG A 510 18.73 24.57 -16.63
CA ARG A 510 19.72 24.17 -15.64
C ARG A 510 19.72 22.67 -15.41
N GLU A 511 18.55 22.08 -15.28
CA GLU A 511 18.39 20.64 -15.05
C GLU A 511 18.76 19.83 -16.29
N LEU A 512 18.46 20.29 -17.49
CA LEU A 512 18.93 19.69 -18.76
C LEU A 512 20.45 19.62 -18.81
N ARG A 513 21.11 20.75 -18.50
CA ARG A 513 22.60 20.80 -18.48
C ARG A 513 23.19 19.87 -17.42
N ALA A 514 22.56 19.79 -16.24
CA ALA A 514 22.98 18.88 -15.18
C ALA A 514 22.89 17.40 -15.59
N ASN A 515 21.95 17.06 -16.49
CA ASN A 515 21.77 15.72 -17.03
C ASN A 515 22.49 15.49 -18.39
N GLY A 516 23.32 16.43 -18.84
CA GLY A 516 24.10 16.28 -20.08
C GLY A 516 23.28 16.34 -21.37
N ILE A 517 22.06 16.91 -21.33
CA ILE A 517 21.16 17.07 -22.48
C ILE A 517 21.27 18.51 -22.97
N ALA A 518 21.65 18.71 -24.24
CA ALA A 518 21.65 20.04 -24.82
C ALA A 518 20.20 20.48 -25.13
N PRO A 519 19.80 21.73 -24.81
CA PRO A 519 18.46 22.22 -25.12
C PRO A 519 18.10 22.11 -26.62
N ALA A 520 19.11 22.20 -27.50
CA ALA A 520 18.92 22.04 -28.94
C ALA A 520 18.48 20.62 -29.35
N ASP A 521 18.85 19.60 -28.58
CA ASP A 521 18.50 18.20 -28.85
C ASP A 521 17.00 17.93 -28.62
N ILE A 522 16.33 18.79 -27.85
CA ILE A 522 14.90 18.67 -27.50
C ILE A 522 14.04 19.55 -28.40
N MET A 523 14.58 20.65 -28.92
CA MET A 523 13.85 21.63 -29.73
C MET A 523 13.65 21.21 -31.19
N GLY A 524 14.04 19.98 -31.56
CA GLY A 524 13.79 19.43 -32.89
C GLY A 524 12.32 19.16 -33.16
N ASP A 525 11.89 19.42 -34.41
CA ASP A 525 10.49 19.30 -34.86
C ASP A 525 9.86 17.91 -34.64
N GLU A 526 10.66 16.87 -34.46
CA GLU A 526 10.18 15.50 -34.25
C GLU A 526 10.01 15.12 -32.76
N ILE A 527 10.86 15.62 -31.87
CA ILE A 527 10.93 15.17 -30.47
C ILE A 527 10.03 16.03 -29.57
N LEU A 528 9.99 17.35 -29.78
CA LEU A 528 9.24 18.28 -28.96
C LEU A 528 7.73 17.99 -28.92
N PRO A 529 7.03 17.72 -30.04
CA PRO A 529 5.61 17.38 -30.01
C PRO A 529 5.30 16.07 -29.24
N LEU A 530 6.21 15.08 -29.34
CA LEU A 530 6.05 13.82 -28.62
C LEU A 530 6.20 14.01 -27.10
N ILE A 531 7.18 14.83 -26.69
CA ILE A 531 7.41 15.19 -25.30
C ILE A 531 6.20 15.93 -24.73
N LEU A 532 5.72 16.98 -25.41
CA LEU A 532 4.59 17.78 -24.99
C LEU A 532 3.31 16.93 -24.87
N LYS A 533 3.03 16.09 -25.86
CA LYS A 533 1.89 15.17 -25.86
C LYS A 533 1.96 14.22 -24.67
N ARG A 534 3.14 13.66 -24.34
CA ARG A 534 3.32 12.73 -23.24
C ARG A 534 3.25 13.38 -21.86
N LEU A 535 3.64 14.65 -21.77
CA LEU A 535 3.54 15.45 -20.56
C LEU A 535 2.18 16.15 -20.43
N ALA A 536 1.28 15.96 -21.40
CA ALA A 536 -0.06 16.57 -21.49
C ALA A 536 -0.04 18.12 -21.48
N PHE A 537 0.98 18.73 -22.12
CA PHE A 537 1.04 20.17 -22.33
C PHE A 537 0.75 20.54 -23.79
N THR A 538 0.12 21.70 -23.99
CA THR A 538 -0.23 22.21 -25.33
C THR A 538 0.92 22.99 -25.96
N SER A 539 1.77 23.62 -25.14
CA SER A 539 2.91 24.41 -25.59
C SER A 539 4.11 24.29 -24.65
N LEU A 540 5.30 24.66 -25.15
CA LEU A 540 6.51 24.75 -24.36
C LEU A 540 6.40 25.81 -23.24
N ASP A 541 5.71 26.91 -23.53
CA ASP A 541 5.45 27.97 -22.54
C ASP A 541 4.57 27.47 -21.41
N ASP A 542 3.59 26.60 -21.69
CA ASP A 542 2.75 25.99 -20.66
C ASP A 542 3.59 25.03 -19.77
N LEU A 543 4.52 24.29 -20.37
CA LEU A 543 5.48 23.47 -19.62
C LEU A 543 6.39 24.34 -18.74
N TYR A 544 6.96 25.40 -19.28
CA TYR A 544 7.78 26.34 -18.51
C TYR A 544 6.98 27.00 -17.39
N ALA A 545 5.77 27.49 -17.68
CA ALA A 545 4.89 28.04 -16.67
C ALA A 545 4.62 26.99 -15.55
N ALA A 546 4.34 25.73 -15.93
CA ALA A 546 4.10 24.65 -14.97
C ALA A 546 5.30 24.37 -14.07
N ILE A 547 6.52 24.36 -14.61
CA ILE A 547 7.74 24.23 -13.84
C ILE A 547 7.91 25.46 -12.92
N GLY A 548 7.67 26.64 -13.46
CA GLY A 548 7.88 27.90 -12.77
C GLY A 548 6.97 28.10 -11.55
N TYR A 549 5.69 27.69 -11.59
CA TYR A 549 4.83 27.75 -10.40
C TYR A 549 4.90 26.47 -9.52
N GLY A 550 5.78 25.50 -9.86
CA GLY A 550 5.95 24.27 -9.11
C GLY A 550 4.85 23.24 -9.30
N GLY A 551 4.11 23.29 -10.41
CA GLY A 551 3.13 22.28 -10.82
C GLY A 551 3.78 20.97 -11.25
N VAL A 552 4.97 21.06 -11.87
CA VAL A 552 5.81 19.92 -12.25
C VAL A 552 7.26 20.26 -11.88
N THR A 553 8.02 19.29 -11.35
CA THR A 553 9.45 19.51 -11.07
C THR A 553 10.31 19.39 -12.31
N ALA A 554 11.31 20.27 -12.46
CA ALA A 554 12.24 20.25 -13.60
C ALA A 554 12.96 18.89 -13.72
N THR A 555 13.43 18.35 -12.60
CA THR A 555 14.14 17.04 -12.54
C THR A 555 13.27 15.91 -13.08
N ARG A 556 12.00 15.85 -12.72
CA ARG A 556 11.08 14.81 -13.20
C ARG A 556 10.78 14.96 -14.68
N THR A 557 10.61 16.19 -15.14
CA THR A 557 10.39 16.50 -16.54
C THR A 557 11.57 16.05 -17.37
N VAL A 558 12.79 16.38 -16.96
CA VAL A 558 14.03 16.01 -17.66
C VAL A 558 14.24 14.48 -17.66
N ASN A 559 13.94 13.78 -16.55
CA ASN A 559 14.02 12.32 -16.51
C ASN A 559 13.05 11.67 -17.51
N ARG A 560 11.81 12.15 -17.60
CA ARG A 560 10.84 11.66 -18.60
C ARG A 560 11.29 11.94 -20.04
N ILE A 561 11.90 13.09 -20.28
CA ILE A 561 12.46 13.45 -21.58
C ILE A 561 13.61 12.50 -21.94
N ARG A 562 14.52 12.23 -21.01
CA ARG A 562 15.61 11.29 -21.21
C ARG A 562 15.10 9.89 -21.57
N ASP A 563 14.09 9.41 -20.86
CA ASP A 563 13.47 8.11 -21.15
C ASP A 563 12.85 8.07 -22.56
N GLU A 564 12.26 9.19 -23.02
CA GLU A 564 11.69 9.29 -24.35
C GLU A 564 12.74 9.36 -25.45
N ILE A 565 13.82 10.13 -25.25
CA ILE A 565 14.97 10.16 -26.15
C ILE A 565 15.55 8.75 -26.32
N LEU A 566 15.74 8.02 -25.22
CA LEU A 566 16.24 6.65 -25.24
C LEU A 566 15.27 5.69 -25.97
N ARG A 567 13.97 5.86 -25.83
CA ARG A 567 12.96 5.05 -26.55
C ARG A 567 12.96 5.38 -28.04
N ASN A 568 13.03 6.64 -28.41
CA ASN A 568 13.10 7.05 -29.82
C ASN A 568 14.41 6.61 -30.49
N GLN A 569 15.53 6.67 -29.80
CA GLN A 569 16.80 6.13 -30.30
C GLN A 569 16.68 4.61 -30.53
N LYS A 570 16.07 3.85 -29.60
CA LYS A 570 15.80 2.42 -29.79
C LYS A 570 14.82 2.14 -30.93
N ALA A 571 13.75 2.96 -31.07
CA ALA A 571 12.78 2.82 -32.16
C ALA A 571 13.42 3.16 -33.52
N ASN A 572 14.25 4.21 -33.61
CA ASN A 572 14.94 4.59 -34.81
C ASN A 572 16.03 3.58 -35.19
N GLN A 573 16.75 2.99 -34.21
CA GLN A 573 17.66 1.86 -34.45
C GLN A 573 16.89 0.63 -34.96
N LYS A 574 15.71 0.35 -34.40
CA LYS A 574 14.85 -0.75 -34.86
C LYS A 574 14.36 -0.51 -36.28
N ASN A 575 13.85 0.70 -36.56
CA ASN A 575 13.42 1.08 -37.92
C ASN A 575 14.58 1.09 -38.94
N ALA A 576 15.80 1.47 -38.55
CA ALA A 576 16.99 1.39 -39.39
C ALA A 576 17.39 -0.08 -39.64
N ILE A 577 17.30 -0.93 -38.62
CA ILE A 577 17.51 -2.38 -38.70
C ILE A 577 16.44 -3.04 -39.56
N ASP A 578 15.16 -2.63 -39.41
CA ASP A 578 14.02 -3.15 -40.21
C ASP A 578 14.16 -2.75 -41.69
N ARG A 579 14.62 -1.52 -41.99
CA ARG A 579 14.94 -1.11 -43.37
C ARG A 579 16.14 -1.84 -43.97
N ILE A 580 17.15 -2.16 -43.16
CA ILE A 580 18.30 -2.99 -43.58
C ILE A 580 17.85 -4.46 -43.74
N ASN A 581 16.94 -4.94 -42.88
CA ASN A 581 16.39 -6.28 -42.97
C ASN A 581 15.41 -6.44 -44.13
N GLU A 582 14.56 -5.45 -44.45
CA GLU A 582 13.75 -5.45 -45.68
C GLU A 582 14.61 -5.47 -46.96
N ALA A 583 15.76 -4.81 -46.95
CA ALA A 583 16.74 -4.91 -48.05
C ALA A 583 17.46 -6.27 -48.09
N ALA A 584 17.66 -6.93 -46.95
CA ALA A 584 18.26 -8.23 -46.78
C ALA A 584 17.26 -9.38 -46.99
N GLU A 585 16.00 -9.23 -46.62
CA GLU A 585 14.91 -10.22 -46.80
C GLU A 585 14.60 -10.51 -48.26
N ARG A 586 14.89 -9.58 -49.17
CA ARG A 586 14.87 -9.85 -50.62
C ARG A 586 15.99 -10.81 -51.06
N ARG A 587 16.95 -11.13 -50.17
CA ARG A 587 18.12 -11.98 -50.51
C ARG A 587 18.25 -13.30 -49.76
N ASN A 588 17.48 -13.53 -48.65
CA ASN A 588 17.61 -14.79 -47.89
C ASN A 588 16.30 -15.22 -47.18
N LYS A 589 15.53 -16.06 -47.82
CA LYS A 589 14.51 -16.88 -47.17
C LYS A 589 15.20 -17.99 -46.38
N ARG A 590 15.54 -17.74 -45.13
CA ARG A 590 15.78 -18.67 -44.01
C ARG A 590 16.60 -18.00 -42.91
N ALA A 591 15.99 -17.22 -42.05
CA ALA A 591 16.60 -16.86 -40.77
C ALA A 591 15.65 -17.20 -39.62
N ARG A 592 16.13 -18.00 -38.68
CA ARG A 592 15.43 -18.40 -37.44
C ARG A 592 15.40 -17.20 -36.47
N HIS A 593 14.27 -16.88 -35.90
CA HIS A 593 14.13 -15.79 -34.92
C HIS A 593 14.61 -16.22 -33.53
N ALA A 594 15.56 -15.48 -32.96
CA ALA A 594 16.00 -15.65 -31.58
C ALA A 594 15.14 -14.74 -30.65
N VAL A 595 14.57 -15.29 -29.59
CA VAL A 595 13.86 -14.57 -28.54
C VAL A 595 14.76 -14.50 -27.30
N HIS A 596 15.08 -13.31 -26.79
CA HIS A 596 15.99 -13.09 -25.66
C HIS A 596 17.38 -13.77 -25.81
N GLY A 597 17.93 -13.78 -27.02
CA GLY A 597 19.24 -14.34 -27.26
C GLY A 597 19.31 -15.89 -27.22
N ILE A 598 18.18 -16.59 -27.27
CA ILE A 598 18.10 -18.06 -27.29
C ILE A 598 17.38 -18.53 -28.54
N LEU A 599 17.95 -19.57 -29.15
CA LEU A 599 17.35 -20.32 -30.24
C LEU A 599 16.79 -21.64 -29.68
N VAL A 600 15.51 -21.93 -29.93
CA VAL A 600 14.84 -23.16 -29.50
C VAL A 600 14.64 -24.06 -30.72
N GLU A 601 15.09 -25.31 -30.65
CA GLU A 601 14.98 -26.26 -31.75
C GLU A 601 13.53 -26.70 -31.93
N GLY A 602 12.91 -26.38 -33.09
CA GLY A 602 11.56 -26.85 -33.45
C GLY A 602 10.40 -26.00 -32.91
N LEU A 603 10.64 -24.87 -32.26
CA LEU A 603 9.57 -24.00 -31.76
C LEU A 603 9.88 -22.53 -32.10
N ASP A 604 9.10 -21.93 -32.99
CA ASP A 604 9.16 -20.52 -33.30
C ASP A 604 8.18 -19.73 -32.39
N ASN A 605 8.59 -18.57 -31.85
CA ASN A 605 7.80 -17.68 -30.99
C ASN A 605 7.34 -18.28 -29.64
N CYS A 606 8.16 -19.05 -28.94
CA CYS A 606 7.84 -19.50 -27.60
C CYS A 606 8.35 -18.49 -26.54
N LEU A 607 7.58 -18.36 -25.44
CA LEU A 607 7.97 -17.54 -24.31
C LEU A 607 9.15 -18.20 -23.58
N ILE A 608 10.28 -17.48 -23.45
CA ILE A 608 11.50 -17.98 -22.82
C ILE A 608 11.66 -17.39 -21.43
N LYS A 609 12.06 -18.23 -20.48
CA LYS A 609 12.28 -17.85 -19.09
C LYS A 609 13.58 -18.49 -18.59
N PHE A 610 14.49 -17.68 -18.04
CA PHE A 610 15.71 -18.20 -17.40
C PHE A 610 15.38 -18.80 -16.04
N SER A 611 15.90 -19.99 -15.79
CA SER A 611 15.65 -20.71 -14.54
C SER A 611 16.37 -20.04 -13.35
N ARG A 612 15.66 -19.87 -12.24
CA ARG A 612 16.24 -19.30 -11.02
C ARG A 612 17.15 -20.28 -10.27
N CYS A 613 17.03 -21.58 -10.48
CA CYS A 613 17.83 -22.58 -9.76
C CYS A 613 19.30 -22.58 -10.19
N CYS A 614 19.61 -22.28 -11.47
CA CYS A 614 20.98 -22.36 -12.00
C CYS A 614 21.46 -21.10 -12.72
N THR A 615 20.59 -20.11 -12.92
CA THR A 615 20.90 -18.77 -13.47
C THR A 615 21.88 -18.81 -14.66
N PRO A 616 21.48 -19.35 -15.84
CA PRO A 616 22.36 -19.48 -17.00
C PRO A 616 22.75 -18.12 -17.58
N VAL A 617 23.99 -18.01 -18.07
CA VAL A 617 24.53 -16.81 -18.73
C VAL A 617 25.09 -17.19 -20.10
N PRO A 618 25.20 -16.25 -21.07
CA PRO A 618 25.77 -16.52 -22.38
C PRO A 618 27.15 -17.17 -22.29
N GLY A 619 27.32 -18.27 -23.03
CA GLY A 619 28.51 -19.12 -22.96
C GLY A 619 28.39 -20.36 -22.09
N ASP A 620 27.31 -20.46 -21.25
CA ASP A 620 26.98 -21.72 -20.57
C ASP A 620 26.36 -22.71 -21.55
N SER A 621 26.63 -24.01 -21.36
CA SER A 621 25.85 -25.08 -22.01
C SER A 621 24.44 -25.14 -21.43
N ILE A 622 23.42 -25.00 -22.29
CA ILE A 622 22.05 -24.82 -21.86
C ILE A 622 21.09 -25.88 -22.44
N ILE A 623 19.99 -26.11 -21.74
CA ILE A 623 18.88 -26.99 -22.12
C ILE A 623 17.56 -26.33 -21.75
N GLY A 624 16.52 -26.53 -22.55
CA GLY A 624 15.19 -25.97 -22.33
C GLY A 624 14.23 -26.99 -21.74
N PHE A 625 13.40 -26.60 -20.77
CA PHE A 625 12.33 -27.41 -20.22
C PHE A 625 10.98 -26.80 -20.57
N ILE A 626 10.13 -27.55 -21.26
CA ILE A 626 8.77 -27.13 -21.63
C ILE A 626 7.88 -27.13 -20.37
N THR A 627 7.44 -25.96 -19.94
CA THR A 627 6.55 -25.78 -18.79
C THR A 627 5.09 -25.86 -19.21
N ARG A 628 4.18 -26.29 -18.31
CA ARG A 628 2.74 -26.30 -18.59
C ARG A 628 2.20 -24.87 -18.54
N GLY A 629 1.97 -24.26 -19.72
CA GLY A 629 1.35 -22.95 -19.87
C GLY A 629 2.26 -21.72 -19.68
N ALA A 630 3.56 -21.87 -19.40
CA ALA A 630 4.47 -20.75 -19.13
C ALA A 630 5.72 -20.67 -20.06
N GLY A 631 5.69 -21.37 -21.21
CA GLY A 631 6.77 -21.39 -22.20
C GLY A 631 7.93 -22.33 -21.84
N VAL A 632 9.16 -21.99 -22.28
CA VAL A 632 10.36 -22.80 -22.10
C VAL A 632 11.26 -22.19 -21.03
N SER A 633 11.57 -22.97 -19.98
CA SER A 633 12.51 -22.60 -18.92
C SER A 633 13.92 -23.06 -19.29
N ILE A 634 14.88 -22.14 -19.36
CA ILE A 634 16.26 -22.41 -19.74
C ILE A 634 17.08 -22.76 -18.50
N HIS A 635 17.69 -23.94 -18.52
CA HIS A 635 18.58 -24.44 -17.47
C HIS A 635 19.99 -24.63 -18.03
N ARG A 636 20.98 -24.65 -17.14
CA ARG A 636 22.32 -25.15 -17.46
C ARG A 636 22.31 -26.67 -17.49
N THR A 637 23.15 -27.27 -18.30
CA THR A 637 23.29 -28.74 -18.43
C THR A 637 23.91 -29.39 -17.19
N ASP A 638 24.55 -28.64 -16.31
CA ASP A 638 25.09 -29.08 -15.02
C ASP A 638 24.12 -28.82 -13.83
N CYS A 639 22.88 -28.41 -14.10
CA CYS A 639 21.88 -28.09 -13.09
C CYS A 639 21.37 -29.38 -12.40
N GLU A 640 21.38 -29.40 -11.07
CA GLU A 640 20.85 -30.54 -10.29
C GLU A 640 19.42 -30.92 -10.66
N ASN A 641 18.53 -29.95 -10.92
CA ASN A 641 17.16 -30.19 -11.32
C ASN A 641 17.06 -30.84 -12.71
N TYR A 642 17.95 -30.48 -13.63
CA TYR A 642 18.04 -31.14 -14.92
C TYR A 642 18.55 -32.58 -14.76
N LEU A 643 19.68 -32.75 -14.07
CA LEU A 643 20.31 -34.05 -13.87
C LEU A 643 19.43 -35.05 -13.13
N ALA A 644 18.61 -34.60 -12.19
CA ALA A 644 17.67 -35.43 -11.43
C ALA A 644 16.40 -35.80 -12.23
N SER A 645 16.04 -35.02 -13.26
CA SER A 645 14.75 -35.20 -13.99
C SER A 645 14.90 -35.67 -15.43
N ARG A 646 16.13 -35.65 -16.00
CA ARG A 646 16.37 -36.02 -17.40
C ARG A 646 16.02 -37.47 -17.72
N ASP A 647 16.25 -38.39 -16.78
CA ASP A 647 16.07 -39.83 -16.94
C ASP A 647 14.68 -40.31 -16.41
N ASN A 648 13.87 -39.39 -15.87
CA ASN A 648 12.52 -39.71 -15.38
C ASN A 648 11.54 -39.80 -16.57
N PRO A 649 10.83 -40.94 -16.80
CA PRO A 649 9.92 -41.13 -17.92
C PRO A 649 8.82 -40.08 -18.08
N GLU A 650 8.38 -39.47 -16.99
CA GLU A 650 7.33 -38.42 -16.99
C GLU A 650 7.84 -37.05 -17.45
N THR A 651 9.14 -36.79 -17.35
CA THR A 651 9.73 -35.48 -17.62
C THR A 651 10.75 -35.46 -18.74
N ALA A 652 11.32 -36.61 -19.11
CA ALA A 652 12.35 -36.74 -20.15
C ALA A 652 11.93 -36.12 -21.50
N GLY A 653 10.65 -36.40 -21.94
CA GLY A 653 10.12 -35.87 -23.19
C GLY A 653 9.84 -34.35 -23.21
N ARG A 654 10.03 -33.65 -22.08
CA ARG A 654 9.81 -32.21 -21.96
C ARG A 654 11.12 -31.40 -22.06
N TRP A 655 12.28 -32.04 -22.10
CA TRP A 655 13.55 -31.42 -22.30
C TRP A 655 13.84 -31.26 -23.81
N ILE A 656 14.16 -30.04 -24.24
CA ILE A 656 14.41 -29.67 -25.63
C ILE A 656 15.77 -28.99 -25.78
N ARG A 657 16.35 -29.12 -26.94
CA ARG A 657 17.63 -28.45 -27.25
C ARG A 657 17.43 -26.98 -27.48
N VAL A 658 18.32 -26.20 -26.89
CA VAL A 658 18.37 -24.74 -27.03
C VAL A 658 19.83 -24.30 -27.17
N SER A 659 20.06 -23.21 -27.87
CA SER A 659 21.39 -22.65 -28.04
C SER A 659 21.35 -21.12 -27.89
N TRP A 660 22.48 -20.53 -27.48
CA TRP A 660 22.66 -19.09 -27.49
C TRP A 660 22.75 -18.56 -28.91
N ALA A 661 22.18 -17.38 -29.17
CA ALA A 661 22.40 -16.65 -30.43
C ALA A 661 23.80 -16.02 -30.45
N GLU A 662 24.35 -15.83 -31.64
CA GLU A 662 25.73 -15.39 -31.83
C GLU A 662 26.06 -13.99 -31.26
N HIS A 663 25.05 -13.11 -31.07
CA HIS A 663 25.24 -11.78 -30.47
C HIS A 663 24.13 -11.49 -29.48
N THR A 664 24.47 -11.47 -28.20
CA THR A 664 23.58 -11.01 -27.11
C THR A 664 24.21 -9.77 -26.46
N THR A 665 23.47 -8.66 -26.42
CA THR A 665 23.87 -7.39 -25.78
C THR A 665 23.22 -7.20 -24.40
N ASP A 666 22.42 -8.17 -23.97
CA ASP A 666 21.68 -8.10 -22.69
C ASP A 666 22.58 -8.47 -21.49
N SER A 667 22.25 -7.94 -20.31
CA SER A 667 22.89 -8.34 -19.06
C SER A 667 22.06 -9.44 -18.38
N TYR A 668 22.74 -10.42 -17.80
CA TYR A 668 22.16 -11.61 -17.19
C TYR A 668 22.52 -11.68 -15.70
N SER A 669 21.54 -11.99 -14.87
CA SER A 669 21.74 -12.09 -13.42
C SER A 669 22.20 -13.49 -13.04
N THR A 670 23.31 -13.60 -12.31
CA THR A 670 23.81 -14.88 -11.79
C THR A 670 24.13 -14.79 -10.30
N THR A 671 24.01 -15.92 -9.60
CA THR A 671 24.23 -16.00 -8.15
C THR A 671 25.44 -16.88 -7.84
N LEU A 672 26.40 -16.31 -7.11
CA LEU A 672 27.58 -16.96 -6.59
C LEU A 672 27.44 -17.21 -5.09
N MET A 673 27.87 -18.37 -4.64
CA MET A 673 27.95 -18.74 -3.22
C MET A 673 29.42 -18.96 -2.85
N LEU A 674 29.92 -18.13 -1.95
CA LEU A 674 31.28 -18.19 -1.43
C LEU A 674 31.25 -18.85 -0.04
N LEU A 675 31.89 -19.97 0.10
CA LEU A 675 32.22 -20.55 1.40
C LEU A 675 33.54 -19.95 1.87
N SER A 676 33.59 -19.40 3.05
CA SER A 676 34.74 -18.69 3.59
C SER A 676 34.98 -18.97 5.06
N ALA A 677 36.22 -18.80 5.52
CA ALA A 677 36.54 -18.80 6.94
C ALA A 677 36.04 -17.49 7.57
N GLN A 678 35.42 -17.60 8.76
CA GLN A 678 34.93 -16.44 9.49
C GLN A 678 36.10 -15.56 9.94
N ARG A 679 36.14 -14.31 9.48
CA ARG A 679 37.09 -13.28 9.92
C ARG A 679 36.50 -11.88 9.80
N SER A 680 36.98 -10.99 10.67
CA SER A 680 36.63 -9.57 10.59
C SER A 680 37.07 -8.95 9.25
N GLY A 681 36.24 -8.14 8.63
CA GLY A 681 36.53 -7.42 7.39
C GLY A 681 36.34 -8.22 6.09
N LEU A 682 36.01 -9.53 6.15
CA LEU A 682 35.87 -10.37 4.95
C LEU A 682 34.86 -9.82 3.94
N VAL A 683 33.69 -9.39 4.41
CA VAL A 683 32.62 -8.85 3.54
C VAL A 683 33.09 -7.56 2.85
N MET A 684 33.88 -6.74 3.55
CA MET A 684 34.45 -5.52 2.98
C MET A 684 35.48 -5.83 1.91
N ASP A 685 36.35 -6.84 2.13
CA ASP A 685 37.34 -7.26 1.13
C ASP A 685 36.66 -7.81 -0.13
N VAL A 686 35.60 -8.60 0.04
CA VAL A 686 34.77 -9.11 -1.07
C VAL A 686 34.12 -7.95 -1.83
N ALA A 687 33.52 -6.98 -1.13
CA ALA A 687 32.92 -5.81 -1.75
C ALA A 687 33.94 -4.95 -2.49
N THR A 688 35.14 -4.78 -1.92
CA THR A 688 36.24 -4.04 -2.56
C THR A 688 36.72 -4.75 -3.83
N ALA A 689 36.84 -6.09 -3.80
CA ALA A 689 37.22 -6.89 -4.97
C ALA A 689 36.20 -6.76 -6.10
N LEU A 690 34.90 -6.74 -5.80
CA LEU A 690 33.84 -6.54 -6.77
C LEU A 690 33.82 -5.12 -7.34
N ASN A 691 34.03 -4.12 -6.49
CA ASN A 691 34.08 -2.73 -6.90
C ASN A 691 35.29 -2.44 -7.83
N THR A 692 36.44 -3.07 -7.59
CA THR A 692 37.65 -2.94 -8.46
C THR A 692 37.39 -3.42 -9.89
N LEU A 693 36.44 -4.33 -10.09
CA LEU A 693 36.03 -4.85 -11.39
C LEU A 693 34.86 -4.09 -12.01
N ASN A 694 34.36 -3.05 -11.35
CA ASN A 694 33.10 -2.39 -11.70
C ASN A 694 31.90 -3.35 -11.86
N ALA A 695 31.93 -4.49 -11.13
CA ALA A 695 30.88 -5.50 -11.20
C ALA A 695 29.55 -4.95 -10.69
N LYS A 696 28.49 -5.07 -11.48
CA LYS A 696 27.14 -4.67 -11.08
C LYS A 696 26.55 -5.70 -10.11
N VAL A 697 26.65 -5.42 -8.81
CA VAL A 697 26.12 -6.28 -7.75
C VAL A 697 24.70 -5.84 -7.37
N ARG A 698 23.73 -6.76 -7.44
CA ARG A 698 22.36 -6.54 -6.98
C ARG A 698 22.17 -6.82 -5.49
N THR A 699 22.72 -7.93 -5.02
CA THR A 699 22.63 -8.32 -3.62
C THR A 699 23.94 -8.95 -3.14
N LEU A 700 24.29 -8.67 -1.89
CA LEU A 700 25.39 -9.32 -1.16
C LEU A 700 24.87 -9.63 0.23
N THR A 701 24.83 -10.91 0.58
CA THR A 701 24.32 -11.40 1.87
C THR A 701 25.33 -12.35 2.51
N ALA A 702 25.69 -12.12 3.75
CA ALA A 702 26.57 -12.98 4.51
C ALA A 702 25.79 -13.68 5.63
N ARG A 703 26.02 -14.99 5.82
CA ARG A 703 25.42 -15.79 6.91
C ARG A 703 26.48 -16.72 7.50
N ASP A 704 26.49 -16.84 8.79
CA ASP A 704 27.30 -17.83 9.49
C ASP A 704 26.63 -19.21 9.40
N VAL A 705 27.42 -20.23 9.06
CA VAL A 705 26.91 -21.60 8.83
C VAL A 705 27.28 -22.51 10.01
N ASP A 706 28.53 -22.44 10.50
CA ASP A 706 29.06 -23.22 11.65
C ASP A 706 30.12 -22.40 12.38
N SER A 707 30.57 -22.91 13.56
CA SER A 707 31.66 -22.29 14.32
C SER A 707 32.94 -22.19 13.49
N GLY A 708 33.18 -21.02 12.86
CA GLY A 708 34.37 -20.69 12.07
C GLY A 708 34.18 -20.61 10.54
N ARG A 709 32.97 -20.84 10.02
CA ARG A 709 32.70 -20.70 8.57
C ARG A 709 31.49 -19.80 8.31
N SER A 710 31.58 -18.98 7.24
CA SER A 710 30.47 -18.16 6.75
C SER A 710 30.24 -18.37 5.26
N THR A 711 28.99 -18.25 4.84
CA THR A 711 28.60 -18.26 3.43
C THR A 711 28.22 -16.85 2.99
N ILE A 712 28.84 -16.36 1.92
CA ILE A 712 28.50 -15.10 1.29
C ILE A 712 27.81 -15.40 -0.04
N THR A 713 26.58 -14.93 -0.19
CA THR A 713 25.80 -15.05 -1.42
C THR A 713 25.84 -13.73 -2.17
N ILE A 714 26.27 -13.73 -3.42
CA ILE A 714 26.41 -12.56 -4.28
C ILE A 714 25.56 -12.77 -5.52
N THR A 715 24.64 -11.85 -5.80
CA THR A 715 23.93 -11.81 -7.09
C THR A 715 24.50 -10.65 -7.90
N ALA A 716 25.11 -10.98 -9.04
CA ALA A 716 25.73 -10.01 -9.93
C ALA A 716 25.13 -10.07 -11.34
N GLU A 717 25.17 -8.95 -12.06
CA GLU A 717 24.85 -8.87 -13.48
C GLU A 717 26.11 -9.01 -14.30
N VAL A 718 26.07 -9.90 -15.30
CA VAL A 718 27.19 -10.16 -16.24
C VAL A 718 26.65 -10.28 -17.66
N HIS A 719 27.50 -10.01 -18.66
CA HIS A 719 27.14 -10.12 -20.07
C HIS A 719 27.41 -11.51 -20.61
N ASP A 720 28.47 -12.16 -20.13
CA ASP A 720 28.89 -13.49 -20.58
C ASP A 720 29.65 -14.29 -19.52
N LEU A 721 29.99 -15.53 -19.88
CA LEU A 721 30.74 -16.44 -19.02
C LEU A 721 32.21 -15.98 -18.81
N ALA A 722 32.81 -15.19 -19.72
CA ALA A 722 34.17 -14.69 -19.57
C ALA A 722 34.26 -13.63 -18.47
N GLU A 723 33.32 -12.69 -18.46
CA GLU A 723 33.16 -11.71 -17.37
C GLU A 723 32.94 -12.38 -16.03
N LEU A 724 32.04 -13.39 -16.00
CA LEU A 724 31.75 -14.16 -14.77
C LEU A 724 33.02 -14.89 -14.26
N ARG A 725 33.82 -15.48 -15.14
CA ARG A 725 35.10 -16.14 -14.77
C ARG A 725 36.10 -15.15 -14.18
N THR A 726 36.15 -13.92 -14.70
CA THR A 726 37.00 -12.86 -14.18
C THR A 726 36.57 -12.48 -12.74
N ILE A 727 35.27 -12.36 -12.47
CA ILE A 727 34.74 -12.11 -11.14
C ILE A 727 35.11 -13.26 -10.18
N ILE A 728 34.88 -14.50 -10.59
CA ILE A 728 35.22 -15.70 -9.79
C ILE A 728 36.71 -15.75 -9.47
N SER A 729 37.57 -15.52 -10.46
CA SER A 729 39.02 -15.54 -10.27
C SER A 729 39.48 -14.49 -9.25
N ARG A 730 38.91 -13.27 -9.31
CA ARG A 730 39.26 -12.19 -8.39
C ARG A 730 38.75 -12.48 -6.96
N LEU A 731 37.54 -13.00 -6.84
CA LEU A 731 36.97 -13.38 -5.55
C LEU A 731 37.72 -14.55 -4.91
N SER A 732 38.25 -15.49 -5.70
CA SER A 732 39.06 -16.61 -5.22
C SER A 732 40.41 -16.16 -4.65
N ALA A 733 40.92 -15.00 -5.07
CA ALA A 733 42.14 -14.40 -4.53
C ALA A 733 41.95 -13.69 -3.18
N VAL A 734 40.68 -13.50 -2.72
CA VAL A 734 40.40 -12.85 -1.44
C VAL A 734 40.78 -13.80 -0.30
N ARG A 735 41.65 -13.34 0.60
CA ARG A 735 42.12 -14.15 1.72
C ARG A 735 40.93 -14.58 2.61
N GLY A 736 40.79 -15.89 2.83
CA GLY A 736 39.72 -16.47 3.64
C GLY A 736 38.57 -17.07 2.82
N VAL A 737 38.50 -16.86 1.52
CA VAL A 737 37.60 -17.59 0.63
C VAL A 737 38.14 -19.00 0.41
N ILE A 738 37.32 -20.00 0.72
CA ILE A 738 37.66 -21.42 0.65
C ILE A 738 37.19 -22.02 -0.68
N ARG A 739 35.95 -21.72 -1.06
CA ARG A 739 35.32 -22.25 -2.28
C ARG A 739 34.30 -21.27 -2.81
N ILE A 740 34.21 -21.18 -4.14
CA ILE A 740 33.16 -20.43 -4.84
C ILE A 740 32.40 -21.43 -5.71
N SER A 741 31.07 -21.39 -5.60
CA SER A 741 30.15 -22.18 -6.42
C SER A 741 29.06 -21.29 -7.02
N ARG A 742 28.54 -21.67 -8.17
CA ARG A 742 27.33 -21.04 -8.73
C ARG A 742 26.09 -21.74 -8.18
N SER A 743 25.00 -21.01 -8.03
CA SER A 743 23.73 -21.57 -7.62
C SER A 743 23.32 -22.74 -8.54
N GLY A 744 22.89 -23.87 -7.96
CA GLY A 744 22.37 -25.04 -8.67
C GLY A 744 23.43 -25.89 -9.41
N ALA A 745 24.71 -25.68 -9.18
CA ALA A 745 25.76 -26.52 -9.75
C ALA A 745 25.85 -27.84 -8.98
N SER A 746 25.75 -28.96 -9.68
CA SER A 746 26.03 -30.30 -9.14
C SER A 746 27.51 -30.50 -8.88
N ASP A 747 27.86 -31.57 -8.14
CA ASP A 747 29.25 -31.93 -7.82
C ASP A 747 30.15 -31.93 -9.10
N PRO A 748 31.32 -31.26 -9.08
CA PRO A 748 32.18 -31.07 -10.27
C PRO A 748 32.56 -32.35 -11.02
N ALA A 749 32.67 -33.49 -10.31
CA ALA A 749 32.99 -34.78 -10.92
C ALA A 749 31.84 -35.32 -11.78
N LYS A 750 30.55 -35.09 -11.41
CA LYS A 750 29.37 -35.47 -12.19
C LYS A 750 29.14 -34.55 -13.40
N ALA A 751 29.44 -33.24 -13.23
CA ALA A 751 29.28 -32.27 -14.30
C ALA A 751 30.30 -32.45 -15.44
N ALA A 752 31.56 -32.79 -15.12
CA ALA A 752 32.62 -33.00 -16.10
C ALA A 752 32.36 -34.25 -16.96
N ALA A 753 31.89 -35.35 -16.38
CA ALA A 753 31.54 -36.57 -17.12
C ALA A 753 30.44 -36.34 -18.15
N HIS A 754 29.42 -35.56 -17.79
CA HIS A 754 28.30 -35.27 -18.66
C HIS A 754 28.63 -34.29 -19.78
N THR A 755 29.49 -33.31 -19.54
CA THR A 755 29.94 -32.38 -20.60
C THR A 755 30.74 -33.11 -21.66
N ALA A 756 31.53 -34.10 -21.27
CA ALA A 756 32.28 -34.96 -22.19
C ALA A 756 31.37 -35.87 -23.05
N GLU A 757 30.28 -36.40 -22.44
CA GLU A 757 29.27 -37.20 -23.20
C GLU A 757 28.55 -36.35 -24.27
N LEU A 758 28.12 -35.13 -23.91
CA LEU A 758 27.43 -34.24 -24.85
C LEU A 758 28.35 -33.78 -26.00
N GLN A 759 29.62 -33.53 -25.72
CA GLN A 759 30.62 -33.19 -26.75
C GLN A 759 30.89 -34.38 -27.71
N ALA A 760 30.97 -35.60 -27.18
CA ALA A 760 31.14 -36.80 -27.97
C ALA A 760 29.91 -37.13 -28.86
N GLU A 761 28.70 -36.82 -28.39
CA GLU A 761 27.48 -36.95 -29.21
C GLU A 761 27.41 -35.89 -30.32
N GLN A 762 27.83 -34.66 -30.03
CA GLN A 762 27.92 -33.58 -31.05
C GLN A 762 28.95 -33.89 -32.14
N GLU A 763 30.12 -34.41 -31.78
CA GLU A 763 31.11 -34.85 -32.75
C GLU A 763 30.65 -36.04 -33.59
N LYS A 764 29.88 -37.00 -33.01
CA LYS A 764 29.29 -38.11 -33.78
C LYS A 764 28.27 -37.63 -34.79
N LYS A 765 27.42 -36.66 -34.45
CA LYS A 765 26.43 -36.09 -35.37
C LYS A 765 27.05 -35.26 -36.46
N ALA A 766 28.05 -34.42 -36.15
CA ALA A 766 28.77 -33.65 -37.15
C ALA A 766 29.50 -34.54 -38.16
N LYS A 767 30.00 -35.71 -37.73
CA LYS A 767 30.59 -36.74 -38.62
C LYS A 767 29.53 -37.49 -39.46
N GLN A 768 28.27 -37.54 -39.05
CA GLN A 768 27.17 -38.14 -39.83
C GLN A 768 26.58 -37.16 -40.85
N GLU A 769 26.51 -35.85 -40.51
CA GLU A 769 26.00 -34.82 -41.43
C GLU A 769 27.07 -34.39 -42.47
N GLY A 770 28.34 -34.61 -42.22
CA GLY A 770 29.42 -34.41 -43.22
C GLY A 770 29.65 -35.56 -44.20
N LYS A 771 28.81 -36.59 -44.18
CA LYS A 771 28.83 -37.75 -45.06
C LYS A 771 27.53 -37.98 -45.86
N ALA A 772 26.61 -37.00 -45.89
CA ALA A 772 25.43 -37.03 -46.72
C ALA A 772 25.47 -36.00 -47.85
#